data_bfafc59c769d3c2dba25afb52df5ecdf
#
_entry.id   bfafc59c769d3c2dba25afb52df5ecdf
#
_cell.length_a   1.000
_cell.length_b   1.000
_cell.length_c   1.000
_cell.angle_alpha   90.00
_cell.angle_beta   90.00
_cell.angle_gamma   90.00
#
_symmetry.space_group_name_H-M   'P 1'
#
loop_
_entity.id
_entity.type
_entity.pdbx_description
1 polymer ?
#
loop_
_entity_poly.entity_id
_entity_poly.type
_entity_poly.pdbx_seq_one_letter_code
_entity_poly.pdbx_strand_id
1 'polypeptide(L)'
;MRLFLLLFFLFNFHHHVFSLPISEYRALLSFRESITDSTPPTLSSWNTSTTHCSWLGITCDTRHHVTALNLTGYSLSGELSDHLSHLPFLTNLSLADNKFSGPIPPSLSAVSGLRYLNLSNNVFNGTFPSELSQMKNLEVLDLYNNNMTGTLPLAVTELPNLRHLHLGGNYFTGQIPSEYGIWKRLEYLAVSGNELIGTIPPEIGNLTSLRELYIGYYNTYTGGIPPQIGNLTELIRLDAAYCGLSGEIPPEMGKLQKLDTLFLQVNALSGSLTWELGNLRSLKSMDLSNNMLTGEIPTSFGELKNLTLLNLFRNKLHGAIPEFIGDMPALEVVQLWENNFTGNIPVSLGTNGRLTLLDISSNKLTGTLPPYLCSGNHLQTLITLGNFLFGPIPESLGNCESLNRIRMGDNFLNGSIPKGLFGLPKLTQVELQDNYLSGNFPETHSVSVNLGQITLSNNQLSGTLPPTIGNFSSMQKLLLDGNMFSGKIPSQIGRLQQLSKIDFSHNKFSGPIAPEISQCKLLTFVDLSRNELSGVIPNEITSMRILNYLNISRNHLVGSIPGSIASMQSLTSVDFSYNNLSGLVPGTGQFSYFNYTSFLGNPDLCGPYLGACKDGVVNGANQSHHDKGHLSSTVKLLLVIGLLACSIVFAIAAIFKARSLKKASEARAWKLTSFQRLDFTADDVLDSLKEDNIIGKGGAGIVYKGAMPNGELVAVKRLPVMSRGSSHDHGFNAEIQTLGRIRHRHIVRLLGFCSNHETNLLVYEYMPNGSLGEVLHGKKGGHLYWDTRYKIAVEAAKGLCYLHHDCSPLIVHRDVKSNNILLDSNFEAHVADFGLAKFLQDSGTSECMSAIAGSYGYIAPEYAYTLKVDEKSDVYSFGVVLLELVTGRKPVGEFGDGVDIVQWVRKMTDSNKEGVLKVLDPRLSSVPLHEVMHVFYVAILCVEEQAVERPTMREVVQILTELPKSPDSKQGDSTITESSLSTSNALESPTASSKDHQHPPQSPPPDLLSI
;
A
#
# COMPACT_ATOMS: atom_id res chain seq x y z
N MET A 1 -47.14 -32.66 67.51
CA MET A 1 -45.68 -32.24 67.56
C MET A 1 -44.72 -33.25 66.90
N ARG A 2 -44.96 -34.58 66.89
CA ARG A 2 -44.09 -35.52 66.13
C ARG A 2 -44.23 -35.49 64.64
N LEU A 3 -45.37 -35.07 64.04
CA LEU A 3 -45.60 -35.00 62.61
C LEU A 3 -45.00 -33.71 62.01
N PHE A 4 -44.88 -32.63 62.77
CA PHE A 4 -44.23 -31.40 62.38
C PHE A 4 -42.70 -31.51 62.39
N LEU A 5 -42.11 -32.28 63.24
CA LEU A 5 -40.69 -32.55 63.23
C LEU A 5 -40.25 -33.47 62.10
N LEU A 6 -41.12 -34.41 61.68
CA LEU A 6 -40.81 -35.22 60.47
C LEU A 6 -40.93 -34.45 59.17
N LEU A 7 -41.86 -33.53 59.05
CA LEU A 7 -41.97 -32.63 57.90
C LEU A 7 -40.84 -31.61 57.85
N PHE A 8 -40.37 -31.14 59.03
CA PHE A 8 -39.22 -30.21 59.11
C PHE A 8 -37.89 -30.91 58.72
N PHE A 9 -37.73 -32.21 59.05
CA PHE A 9 -36.60 -33.01 58.63
C PHE A 9 -36.68 -33.37 57.13
N LEU A 10 -37.88 -33.64 56.61
CA LEU A 10 -38.07 -33.91 55.15
C LEU A 10 -37.89 -32.63 54.30
N PHE A 11 -38.25 -31.42 54.81
CA PHE A 11 -38.05 -30.17 54.11
C PHE A 11 -36.58 -29.67 54.14
N ASN A 12 -35.81 -30.02 55.18
CA ASN A 12 -34.40 -29.72 55.23
C ASN A 12 -33.54 -30.73 54.47
N PHE A 13 -34.04 -31.90 54.13
CA PHE A 13 -33.37 -32.87 53.26
C PHE A 13 -33.51 -32.56 51.77
N HIS A 14 -34.34 -31.61 51.41
CA HIS A 14 -34.57 -31.27 49.99
C HIS A 14 -33.75 -30.09 49.51
N HIS A 15 -32.83 -29.53 50.32
CA HIS A 15 -31.92 -28.45 49.90
C HIS A 15 -30.45 -28.83 49.89
N HIS A 16 -30.09 -30.06 50.15
CA HIS A 16 -28.80 -30.62 49.77
C HIS A 16 -29.04 -31.64 48.65
N VAL A 17 -29.29 -31.16 47.45
CA VAL A 17 -28.97 -31.93 46.24
C VAL A 17 -27.47 -32.06 46.26
N PHE A 18 -26.94 -33.17 46.81
CA PHE A 18 -25.60 -33.61 46.48
C PHE A 18 -25.56 -33.84 44.99
N SER A 19 -25.10 -32.82 44.22
CA SER A 19 -24.68 -33.05 42.87
C SER A 19 -23.57 -34.08 42.96
N LEU A 20 -23.85 -35.31 42.50
CA LEU A 20 -22.78 -36.26 42.29
C LEU A 20 -21.69 -35.59 41.46
N PRO A 21 -20.41 -35.67 41.83
CA PRO A 21 -19.34 -35.05 41.09
C PRO A 21 -19.45 -35.50 39.63
N ILE A 22 -19.50 -34.51 38.71
CA ILE A 22 -19.56 -34.78 37.26
C ILE A 22 -18.28 -35.55 36.94
N SER A 23 -18.40 -36.76 36.36
CA SER A 23 -17.23 -37.52 35.95
C SER A 23 -16.48 -36.76 34.84
N GLU A 24 -15.14 -36.82 34.80
CA GLU A 24 -14.30 -36.19 33.78
C GLU A 24 -14.79 -36.52 32.35
N TYR A 25 -15.24 -37.77 32.14
CA TYR A 25 -15.86 -38.19 30.88
C TYR A 25 -17.07 -37.35 30.50
N ARG A 26 -17.99 -37.06 31.43
CA ARG A 26 -19.16 -36.23 31.17
C ARG A 26 -18.76 -34.76 30.94
N ALA A 27 -17.81 -34.26 31.69
CA ALA A 27 -17.28 -32.91 31.53
C ALA A 27 -16.72 -32.70 30.12
N LEU A 28 -15.97 -33.64 29.58
CA LEU A 28 -15.43 -33.61 28.22
C LEU A 28 -16.52 -33.72 27.16
N LEU A 29 -17.55 -34.54 27.33
CA LEU A 29 -18.67 -34.63 26.40
C LEU A 29 -19.48 -33.32 26.36
N SER A 30 -19.75 -32.71 27.52
CA SER A 30 -20.44 -31.43 27.60
C SER A 30 -19.58 -30.31 27.00
N PHE A 31 -18.27 -30.32 27.16
CA PHE A 31 -17.38 -29.41 26.45
C PHE A 31 -17.44 -29.62 24.94
N ARG A 32 -17.45 -30.90 24.48
CA ARG A 32 -17.64 -31.18 23.02
C ARG A 32 -18.93 -30.60 22.47
N GLU A 33 -20.02 -30.64 23.25
CA GLU A 33 -21.34 -30.06 22.82
C GLU A 33 -21.30 -28.55 22.66
N SER A 34 -20.39 -27.86 23.33
CA SER A 34 -20.16 -26.40 23.15
C SER A 34 -19.28 -26.06 21.95
N ILE A 35 -18.72 -27.05 21.25
CA ILE A 35 -17.82 -26.88 20.14
C ILE A 35 -18.53 -27.15 18.83
N THR A 36 -18.36 -26.25 17.85
CA THR A 36 -18.70 -26.47 16.45
C THR A 36 -17.48 -27.01 15.72
N ASP A 37 -17.58 -28.24 15.20
CA ASP A 37 -16.51 -28.95 14.50
C ASP A 37 -16.64 -28.81 12.97
N SER A 38 -15.56 -29.04 12.27
CA SER A 38 -15.49 -29.06 10.80
C SER A 38 -16.19 -30.29 10.20
N THR A 39 -16.47 -30.28 8.90
CA THR A 39 -16.94 -31.46 8.17
C THR A 39 -15.84 -31.95 7.22
N PRO A 40 -15.28 -33.19 7.41
CA PRO A 40 -15.64 -34.21 8.42
C PRO A 40 -15.21 -33.82 9.85
N PRO A 41 -15.95 -34.27 10.89
CA PRO A 41 -15.70 -33.85 12.26
C PRO A 41 -14.36 -34.34 12.79
N THR A 42 -13.54 -33.42 13.24
CA THR A 42 -12.21 -33.69 13.82
C THR A 42 -12.32 -34.47 15.12
N LEU A 43 -13.31 -34.13 15.95
CA LEU A 43 -13.56 -34.77 17.25
C LEU A 43 -14.39 -36.05 17.14
N SER A 44 -14.37 -36.80 16.04
CA SER A 44 -15.09 -38.05 15.84
C SER A 44 -14.71 -39.14 16.83
N SER A 45 -13.49 -39.10 17.39
CA SER A 45 -13.02 -40.01 18.44
C SER A 45 -13.71 -39.78 19.78
N TRP A 46 -14.29 -38.60 20.02
CA TRP A 46 -14.96 -38.24 21.27
C TRP A 46 -16.38 -38.78 21.24
N ASN A 47 -16.53 -40.06 21.54
CA ASN A 47 -17.80 -40.77 21.50
C ASN A 47 -17.97 -41.71 22.70
N THR A 48 -19.15 -42.23 22.88
CA THR A 48 -19.51 -43.09 24.02
C THR A 48 -18.99 -44.52 23.92
N SER A 49 -18.39 -44.91 22.79
CA SER A 49 -17.92 -46.28 22.51
C SER A 49 -16.47 -46.49 22.96
N THR A 50 -15.71 -45.44 23.28
CA THR A 50 -14.30 -45.48 23.68
C THR A 50 -14.06 -44.79 25.02
N THR A 51 -12.95 -45.10 25.67
CA THR A 51 -12.55 -44.37 26.89
C THR A 51 -12.04 -43.00 26.53
N HIS A 52 -12.32 -41.98 27.36
CA HIS A 52 -11.89 -40.59 27.11
C HIS A 52 -10.38 -40.45 27.02
N CYS A 53 -9.60 -41.35 27.66
CA CYS A 53 -8.15 -41.32 27.55
C CYS A 53 -7.59 -41.74 26.17
N SER A 54 -8.45 -42.30 25.29
CA SER A 54 -8.10 -42.60 23.90
C SER A 54 -8.58 -41.51 22.90
N TRP A 55 -9.22 -40.45 23.38
CA TRP A 55 -9.75 -39.41 22.53
C TRP A 55 -8.65 -38.46 22.03
N LEU A 56 -8.86 -37.93 20.86
CA LEU A 56 -7.94 -36.95 20.25
C LEU A 56 -7.67 -35.79 21.20
N GLY A 57 -6.41 -35.49 21.44
CA GLY A 57 -6.00 -34.35 22.27
C GLY A 57 -6.06 -34.60 23.78
N ILE A 58 -6.55 -35.76 24.25
CA ILE A 58 -6.60 -36.13 25.68
C ILE A 58 -5.36 -36.92 26.08
N THR A 59 -4.78 -36.57 27.21
CA THR A 59 -3.74 -37.33 27.88
C THR A 59 -4.18 -37.61 29.32
N CYS A 60 -4.05 -38.85 29.75
CA CYS A 60 -4.38 -39.28 31.11
C CYS A 60 -3.14 -39.79 31.88
N ASP A 61 -3.24 -39.80 33.20
CA ASP A 61 -2.29 -40.45 34.08
C ASP A 61 -2.54 -42.00 34.17
N THR A 62 -1.74 -42.69 34.95
CA THR A 62 -1.87 -44.15 35.18
C THR A 62 -3.16 -44.55 35.88
N ARG A 63 -3.92 -43.61 36.47
CA ARG A 63 -5.20 -43.79 37.13
C ARG A 63 -6.38 -43.42 36.25
N HIS A 64 -6.12 -43.10 34.94
CA HIS A 64 -7.10 -42.66 33.97
C HIS A 64 -7.71 -41.28 34.24
N HIS A 65 -7.03 -40.41 35.02
CA HIS A 65 -7.42 -39.02 35.18
C HIS A 65 -6.85 -38.16 34.03
N VAL A 66 -7.62 -37.20 33.54
CA VAL A 66 -7.19 -36.27 32.48
C VAL A 66 -6.17 -35.29 33.01
N THR A 67 -4.93 -35.39 32.51
CA THR A 67 -3.83 -34.47 32.87
C THR A 67 -3.52 -33.44 31.82
N ALA A 68 -3.85 -33.68 30.54
CA ALA A 68 -3.70 -32.70 29.48
C ALA A 68 -4.86 -32.76 28.47
N LEU A 69 -5.26 -31.59 28.00
CA LEU A 69 -6.18 -31.39 26.88
C LEU A 69 -5.49 -30.46 25.87
N ASN A 70 -5.16 -31.00 24.70
CA ASN A 70 -4.51 -30.26 23.62
C ASN A 70 -5.29 -30.39 22.30
N LEU A 71 -5.99 -29.33 21.94
CA LEU A 71 -6.76 -29.20 20.69
C LEU A 71 -6.22 -28.06 19.82
N THR A 72 -4.92 -27.85 19.81
CA THR A 72 -4.24 -26.80 19.03
C THR A 72 -4.36 -27.04 17.51
N GLY A 73 -4.80 -26.06 16.76
CA GLY A 73 -4.74 -26.04 15.28
C GLY A 73 -5.81 -26.87 14.57
N TYR A 74 -6.91 -27.21 15.24
CA TYR A 74 -7.98 -28.04 14.64
C TYR A 74 -9.12 -27.22 14.00
N SER A 75 -8.97 -25.89 13.91
CA SER A 75 -10.00 -25.00 13.34
C SER A 75 -11.37 -25.09 14.01
N LEU A 76 -11.41 -25.46 15.29
CA LEU A 76 -12.62 -25.58 16.09
C LEU A 76 -13.16 -24.19 16.44
N SER A 77 -14.50 -24.10 16.59
CA SER A 77 -15.19 -22.89 17.03
C SER A 77 -16.20 -23.20 18.14
N GLY A 78 -16.62 -22.17 18.86
CA GLY A 78 -17.53 -22.30 20.00
C GLY A 78 -17.06 -21.46 21.18
N GLU A 79 -17.59 -21.72 22.36
CA GLU A 79 -17.22 -21.03 23.59
C GLU A 79 -16.52 -21.96 24.55
N LEU A 80 -15.64 -21.43 25.38
CA LEU A 80 -14.98 -22.18 26.42
C LEU A 80 -15.96 -22.45 27.56
N SER A 81 -16.34 -23.72 27.66
CA SER A 81 -17.39 -24.17 28.60
C SER A 81 -16.93 -24.25 30.04
N ASP A 82 -17.80 -23.90 31.00
CA ASP A 82 -17.61 -24.06 32.43
C ASP A 82 -17.34 -25.52 32.86
N HIS A 83 -17.71 -26.46 32.01
CA HIS A 83 -17.54 -27.89 32.32
C HIS A 83 -16.08 -28.33 32.47
N LEU A 84 -15.10 -27.61 31.90
CA LEU A 84 -13.68 -27.89 32.08
C LEU A 84 -13.22 -27.71 33.54
N SER A 85 -13.94 -26.94 34.35
CA SER A 85 -13.72 -26.80 35.80
C SER A 85 -13.84 -28.14 36.58
N HIS A 86 -14.47 -29.16 35.99
CA HIS A 86 -14.65 -30.49 36.54
C HIS A 86 -13.53 -31.47 36.16
N LEU A 87 -12.38 -30.98 35.69
CA LEU A 87 -11.17 -31.76 35.41
C LEU A 87 -10.08 -31.47 36.48
N PRO A 88 -10.18 -32.01 37.71
CA PRO A 88 -9.36 -31.55 38.82
C PRO A 88 -7.87 -31.91 38.69
N PHE A 89 -7.53 -32.89 37.85
CA PHE A 89 -6.15 -33.33 37.62
C PHE A 89 -5.50 -32.68 36.39
N LEU A 90 -6.23 -31.80 35.70
CA LEU A 90 -5.72 -31.13 34.49
C LEU A 90 -4.56 -30.21 34.86
N THR A 91 -3.41 -30.43 34.25
CA THR A 91 -2.19 -29.62 34.40
C THR A 91 -1.89 -28.79 33.17
N ASN A 92 -2.33 -29.25 31.98
CA ASN A 92 -2.04 -28.60 30.69
C ASN A 92 -3.32 -28.45 29.88
N LEU A 93 -3.66 -27.22 29.52
CA LEU A 93 -4.77 -26.88 28.61
C LEU A 93 -4.24 -26.02 27.46
N SER A 94 -4.38 -26.54 26.24
CA SER A 94 -4.08 -25.80 25.01
C SER A 94 -5.23 -25.91 24.01
N LEU A 95 -5.79 -24.75 23.65
CA LEU A 95 -6.81 -24.56 22.61
C LEU A 95 -6.31 -23.59 21.54
N ALA A 96 -5.00 -23.37 21.45
CA ALA A 96 -4.39 -22.42 20.54
C ALA A 96 -4.73 -22.68 19.07
N ASP A 97 -4.61 -21.66 18.23
CA ASP A 97 -4.79 -21.74 16.78
C ASP A 97 -6.17 -22.30 16.36
N ASN A 98 -7.23 -21.78 16.96
CA ASN A 98 -8.62 -22.14 16.69
C ASN A 98 -9.49 -20.89 16.48
N LYS A 99 -10.82 -21.03 16.60
CA LYS A 99 -11.81 -19.95 16.45
C LYS A 99 -12.73 -19.87 17.67
N PHE A 100 -12.24 -20.23 18.84
CA PHE A 100 -13.00 -20.09 20.08
C PHE A 100 -13.30 -18.62 20.38
N SER A 101 -14.52 -18.34 20.86
CA SER A 101 -15.04 -16.99 21.11
C SER A 101 -15.67 -16.90 22.51
N GLY A 102 -16.22 -15.73 22.81
CA GLY A 102 -16.79 -15.46 24.13
C GLY A 102 -15.73 -15.15 25.19
N PRO A 103 -16.16 -14.86 26.44
CA PRO A 103 -15.25 -14.60 27.54
C PRO A 103 -14.58 -15.88 28.05
N ILE A 104 -13.40 -15.75 28.66
CA ILE A 104 -12.80 -16.86 29.42
C ILE A 104 -13.61 -17.06 30.69
N PRO A 105 -14.12 -18.29 30.99
CA PRO A 105 -14.99 -18.50 32.10
C PRO A 105 -14.24 -18.42 33.45
N PRO A 106 -14.72 -17.64 34.42
CA PRO A 106 -14.13 -17.57 35.79
C PRO A 106 -14.05 -18.91 36.49
N SER A 107 -14.98 -19.83 36.18
CA SER A 107 -15.03 -21.20 36.75
C SER A 107 -13.79 -22.02 36.46
N LEU A 108 -13.01 -21.70 35.43
CA LEU A 108 -11.74 -22.34 35.10
C LEU A 108 -10.74 -22.27 36.29
N SER A 109 -10.87 -21.27 37.16
CA SER A 109 -10.07 -21.12 38.38
C SER A 109 -10.15 -22.32 39.34
N ALA A 110 -11.22 -23.15 39.27
CA ALA A 110 -11.37 -24.37 40.06
C ALA A 110 -10.32 -25.45 39.70
N VAL A 111 -9.70 -25.37 38.53
CA VAL A 111 -8.61 -26.26 38.09
C VAL A 111 -7.29 -25.79 38.71
N SER A 112 -7.20 -25.91 40.04
CA SER A 112 -6.05 -25.40 40.81
C SER A 112 -4.71 -26.07 40.49
N GLY A 113 -4.72 -27.23 39.82
CA GLY A 113 -3.55 -27.98 39.37
C GLY A 113 -2.93 -27.47 38.08
N LEU A 114 -3.61 -26.56 37.35
CA LEU A 114 -3.18 -26.12 36.06
C LEU A 114 -1.84 -25.35 36.12
N ARG A 115 -0.90 -25.78 35.27
CA ARG A 115 0.42 -25.16 35.09
C ARG A 115 0.59 -24.47 33.77
N TYR A 116 -0.06 -24.95 32.71
CA TYR A 116 0.05 -24.45 31.34
C TYR A 116 -1.35 -24.14 30.81
N LEU A 117 -1.60 -22.88 30.49
CA LEU A 117 -2.82 -22.42 29.86
C LEU A 117 -2.44 -21.65 28.61
N ASN A 118 -2.76 -22.21 27.43
CA ASN A 118 -2.57 -21.56 26.14
C ASN A 118 -3.89 -21.47 25.37
N LEU A 119 -4.37 -20.25 25.19
CA LEU A 119 -5.57 -19.89 24.44
C LEU A 119 -5.25 -18.98 23.25
N SER A 120 -3.98 -18.89 22.84
CA SER A 120 -3.51 -17.97 21.79
C SER A 120 -4.15 -18.24 20.44
N ASN A 121 -4.14 -17.22 19.58
CA ASN A 121 -4.69 -17.28 18.23
C ASN A 121 -6.14 -17.79 18.18
N ASN A 122 -7.02 -17.08 18.88
CA ASN A 122 -8.46 -17.31 18.92
C ASN A 122 -9.19 -15.97 18.83
N VAL A 123 -10.49 -15.94 19.14
CA VAL A 123 -11.31 -14.71 19.18
C VAL A 123 -11.97 -14.52 20.54
N PHE A 124 -11.31 -14.96 21.62
CA PHE A 124 -11.77 -14.68 22.99
C PHE A 124 -11.89 -13.20 23.24
N ASN A 125 -12.94 -12.78 23.94
CA ASN A 125 -13.26 -11.37 24.16
C ASN A 125 -13.54 -11.06 25.64
N GLY A 126 -13.86 -9.80 25.94
CA GLY A 126 -14.11 -9.34 27.30
C GLY A 126 -12.82 -9.10 28.09
N THR A 127 -12.95 -8.92 29.38
CA THR A 127 -11.84 -8.68 30.30
C THR A 127 -11.28 -9.98 30.86
N PHE A 128 -10.03 -9.95 31.30
CA PHE A 128 -9.42 -11.08 31.98
C PHE A 128 -10.15 -11.37 33.32
N PRO A 129 -10.64 -12.61 33.57
CA PRO A 129 -11.35 -12.91 34.82
C PRO A 129 -10.38 -12.94 36.00
N SER A 130 -10.64 -12.09 37.01
CA SER A 130 -9.80 -11.96 38.22
C SER A 130 -9.66 -13.26 39.01
N GLU A 131 -10.65 -14.15 38.93
CA GLU A 131 -10.68 -15.44 39.64
C GLU A 131 -9.55 -16.37 39.22
N LEU A 132 -9.01 -16.20 38.01
CA LEU A 132 -7.85 -17.00 37.54
C LEU A 132 -6.58 -16.76 38.37
N SER A 133 -6.52 -15.69 39.17
CA SER A 133 -5.48 -15.45 40.18
C SER A 133 -5.39 -16.57 41.22
N GLN A 134 -6.44 -17.38 41.41
CA GLN A 134 -6.47 -18.52 42.34
C GLN A 134 -5.62 -19.72 41.84
N MET A 135 -5.23 -19.76 40.58
CA MET A 135 -4.47 -20.82 39.95
C MET A 135 -2.96 -20.75 40.30
N LYS A 136 -2.63 -20.87 41.59
CA LYS A 136 -1.28 -20.60 42.12
C LYS A 136 -0.16 -21.49 41.55
N ASN A 137 -0.52 -22.60 40.86
CA ASN A 137 0.44 -23.47 40.17
C ASN A 137 0.75 -23.07 38.74
N LEU A 138 0.08 -22.02 38.20
CA LEU A 138 0.24 -21.61 36.82
C LEU A 138 1.66 -21.10 36.55
N GLU A 139 2.32 -21.68 35.57
CA GLU A 139 3.68 -21.33 35.10
C GLU A 139 3.66 -20.60 33.75
N VAL A 140 2.70 -20.97 32.88
CA VAL A 140 2.54 -20.42 31.56
C VAL A 140 1.10 -19.92 31.34
N LEU A 141 0.96 -18.66 31.01
CA LEU A 141 -0.30 -18.04 30.59
C LEU A 141 -0.08 -17.36 29.24
N ASP A 142 -0.67 -17.93 28.20
CA ASP A 142 -0.58 -17.42 26.83
C ASP A 142 -1.98 -17.13 26.28
N LEU A 143 -2.27 -15.83 26.12
CA LEU A 143 -3.52 -15.28 25.57
C LEU A 143 -3.25 -14.46 24.29
N TYR A 144 -2.10 -14.72 23.63
CA TYR A 144 -1.68 -13.97 22.44
C TYR A 144 -2.74 -14.01 21.35
N ASN A 145 -2.89 -12.87 20.66
CA ASN A 145 -3.73 -12.73 19.48
C ASN A 145 -5.19 -13.18 19.71
N ASN A 146 -5.90 -12.41 20.53
CA ASN A 146 -7.32 -12.55 20.84
C ASN A 146 -8.01 -11.17 20.79
N ASN A 147 -9.30 -11.09 21.16
CA ASN A 147 -10.09 -9.85 21.20
C ASN A 147 -10.33 -9.36 22.63
N MET A 148 -9.39 -9.60 23.54
CA MET A 148 -9.54 -9.21 24.95
C MET A 148 -9.39 -7.69 25.12
N THR A 149 -10.15 -7.12 26.06
CA THR A 149 -10.27 -5.68 26.31
C THR A 149 -10.07 -5.31 27.78
N GLY A 150 -10.11 -4.01 28.10
CA GLY A 150 -9.91 -3.49 29.44
C GLY A 150 -8.45 -3.16 29.72
N THR A 151 -8.06 -3.02 30.99
CA THR A 151 -6.67 -2.78 31.38
C THR A 151 -5.91 -4.09 31.55
N LEU A 152 -4.57 -4.03 31.49
CA LEU A 152 -3.74 -5.20 31.81
C LEU A 152 -4.12 -5.73 33.21
N PRO A 153 -4.34 -7.05 33.35
CA PRO A 153 -4.92 -7.60 34.56
C PRO A 153 -3.95 -7.58 35.76
N LEU A 154 -4.26 -6.83 36.82
CA LEU A 154 -3.49 -6.88 38.05
C LEU A 154 -3.58 -8.22 38.75
N ALA A 155 -4.68 -8.97 38.58
CA ALA A 155 -4.88 -10.28 39.22
C ALA A 155 -3.78 -11.31 38.88
N VAL A 156 -3.10 -11.18 37.70
CA VAL A 156 -1.99 -12.09 37.36
C VAL A 156 -0.78 -11.92 38.29
N THR A 157 -0.64 -10.80 39.00
CA THR A 157 0.47 -10.58 39.94
C THR A 157 0.39 -11.51 41.15
N GLU A 158 -0.79 -12.09 41.42
CA GLU A 158 -1.01 -13.08 42.46
C GLU A 158 -0.54 -14.51 42.08
N LEU A 159 -0.03 -14.74 40.88
CA LEU A 159 0.47 -16.02 40.38
C LEU A 159 1.98 -16.16 40.67
N PRO A 160 2.41 -16.81 41.75
CA PRO A 160 3.79 -16.76 42.22
C PRO A 160 4.77 -17.63 41.39
N ASN A 161 4.25 -18.58 40.63
CA ASN A 161 5.06 -19.50 39.82
C ASN A 161 5.15 -19.14 38.35
N LEU A 162 4.55 -18.00 37.97
CA LEU A 162 4.51 -17.57 36.56
C LEU A 162 5.92 -17.34 36.01
N ARG A 163 6.20 -18.00 34.88
CA ARG A 163 7.45 -17.87 34.10
C ARG A 163 7.22 -17.25 32.72
N HIS A 164 6.04 -17.47 32.15
CA HIS A 164 5.69 -17.00 30.83
C HIS A 164 4.32 -16.31 30.87
N LEU A 165 4.32 -15.03 30.51
CA LEU A 165 3.11 -14.23 30.38
C LEU A 165 3.05 -13.59 29.00
N HIS A 166 2.09 -14.02 28.20
CA HIS A 166 1.85 -13.47 26.88
C HIS A 166 0.43 -12.89 26.77
N LEU A 167 0.31 -11.58 26.80
CA LEU A 167 -0.93 -10.80 26.66
C LEU A 167 -0.96 -9.98 25.37
N GLY A 168 0.04 -10.13 24.50
CA GLY A 168 0.19 -9.37 23.26
C GLY A 168 -0.89 -9.69 22.23
N GLY A 169 -1.07 -8.81 21.25
CA GLY A 169 -2.04 -9.01 20.16
C GLY A 169 -3.49 -9.00 20.64
N ASN A 170 -3.83 -8.09 21.55
CA ASN A 170 -5.17 -7.90 22.10
C ASN A 170 -5.56 -6.41 22.03
N TYR A 171 -6.60 -6.02 22.72
CA TYR A 171 -7.09 -4.62 22.83
C TYR A 171 -7.00 -4.12 24.28
N PHE A 172 -5.95 -4.51 25.00
CA PHE A 172 -5.72 -3.97 26.33
C PHE A 172 -5.31 -2.50 26.27
N THR A 173 -5.87 -1.69 27.17
CA THR A 173 -5.65 -0.24 27.30
C THR A 173 -5.01 0.14 28.62
N GLY A 174 -4.73 1.43 28.83
CA GLY A 174 -4.13 1.93 30.08
C GLY A 174 -2.61 1.72 30.12
N GLN A 175 -2.05 1.65 31.29
CA GLN A 175 -0.59 1.59 31.50
C GLN A 175 -0.12 0.17 31.84
N ILE A 176 1.17 -0.11 31.64
CA ILE A 176 1.79 -1.30 32.21
C ILE A 176 1.80 -1.10 33.75
N PRO A 177 1.21 -2.03 34.53
CA PRO A 177 1.21 -1.90 35.98
C PRO A 177 2.63 -1.97 36.57
N SER A 178 2.99 -1.09 37.50
CA SER A 178 4.26 -1.16 38.22
C SER A 178 4.40 -2.46 39.01
N GLU A 179 3.27 -3.03 39.47
CA GLU A 179 3.17 -4.29 40.18
C GLU A 179 3.67 -5.49 39.36
N TYR A 180 3.76 -5.35 38.02
CA TYR A 180 4.35 -6.40 37.17
C TYR A 180 5.84 -6.67 37.49
N GLY A 181 6.53 -5.73 38.15
CA GLY A 181 7.89 -5.92 38.65
C GLY A 181 8.03 -6.90 39.84
N ILE A 182 6.93 -7.52 40.32
CA ILE A 182 6.98 -8.43 41.52
C ILE A 182 7.55 -9.82 41.21
N TRP A 183 7.41 -10.33 39.96
CA TRP A 183 7.77 -11.71 39.63
C TRP A 183 9.29 -11.95 39.59
N LYS A 184 9.79 -12.80 40.47
CA LYS A 184 11.22 -13.15 40.49
C LYS A 184 11.59 -14.31 39.56
N ARG A 185 10.60 -15.01 39.01
CA ARG A 185 10.79 -16.21 38.17
C ARG A 185 10.32 -16.00 36.74
N LEU A 186 9.78 -14.82 36.40
CA LEU A 186 9.29 -14.54 35.06
C LEU A 186 10.46 -14.51 34.08
N GLU A 187 10.38 -15.31 33.03
CA GLU A 187 11.39 -15.44 31.98
C GLU A 187 10.96 -14.79 30.66
N TYR A 188 9.64 -14.72 30.43
CA TYR A 188 9.04 -14.16 29.22
C TYR A 188 7.88 -13.23 29.57
N LEU A 189 7.94 -11.99 29.06
CA LEU A 189 6.86 -11.00 29.18
C LEU A 189 6.58 -10.37 27.83
N ALA A 190 5.36 -10.54 27.31
CA ALA A 190 4.90 -9.92 26.10
C ALA A 190 3.55 -9.20 26.31
N VAL A 191 3.56 -7.90 26.07
CA VAL A 191 2.37 -7.01 26.05
C VAL A 191 2.32 -6.19 24.76
N SER A 192 3.11 -6.59 23.76
CA SER A 192 3.15 -5.96 22.44
C SER A 192 1.82 -6.10 21.68
N GLY A 193 1.53 -5.20 20.75
CA GLY A 193 0.32 -5.31 19.93
C GLY A 193 -0.98 -5.07 20.72
N ASN A 194 -1.00 -4.04 21.57
CA ASN A 194 -2.16 -3.59 22.35
C ASN A 194 -2.37 -2.07 22.13
N GLU A 195 -3.21 -1.45 22.94
CA GLU A 195 -3.47 0.00 22.96
C GLU A 195 -2.97 0.62 24.28
N LEU A 196 -1.79 0.19 24.77
CA LEU A 196 -1.23 0.68 26.01
C LEU A 196 -0.65 2.08 25.85
N ILE A 197 -0.78 2.88 26.91
CA ILE A 197 -0.31 4.28 27.00
C ILE A 197 0.55 4.50 28.26
N GLY A 198 0.97 5.73 28.49
CA GLY A 198 1.75 6.08 29.69
C GLY A 198 3.23 5.72 29.56
N THR A 199 3.92 5.58 30.69
CA THR A 199 5.36 5.30 30.72
C THR A 199 5.65 3.82 30.99
N ILE A 200 6.80 3.34 30.54
CA ILE A 200 7.32 2.02 30.95
C ILE A 200 7.71 2.16 32.43
N PRO A 201 7.11 1.36 33.36
CA PRO A 201 7.42 1.49 34.77
C PRO A 201 8.85 0.99 35.07
N PRO A 202 9.65 1.75 35.85
CA PRO A 202 11.00 1.36 36.25
C PRO A 202 11.07 0.00 36.96
N GLU A 203 9.97 -0.40 37.61
CA GLU A 203 9.82 -1.66 38.35
C GLU A 203 9.97 -2.89 37.44
N ILE A 204 9.75 -2.78 36.15
CA ILE A 204 10.07 -3.84 35.17
C ILE A 204 11.53 -4.29 35.32
N GLY A 205 12.46 -3.37 35.64
CA GLY A 205 13.86 -3.68 35.92
C GLY A 205 14.10 -4.62 37.14
N ASN A 206 13.06 -4.94 37.93
CA ASN A 206 13.13 -5.90 39.01
C ASN A 206 12.94 -7.36 38.58
N LEU A 207 12.59 -7.62 37.32
CA LEU A 207 12.36 -8.94 36.76
C LEU A 207 13.70 -9.65 36.41
N THR A 208 14.51 -9.89 37.41
CA THR A 208 15.92 -10.32 37.23
C THR A 208 16.11 -11.66 36.52
N SER A 209 15.07 -12.50 36.39
CA SER A 209 15.10 -13.72 35.60
C SER A 209 14.62 -13.56 34.16
N LEU A 210 14.20 -12.36 33.76
CA LEU A 210 13.59 -12.11 32.46
C LEU A 210 14.61 -12.30 31.34
N ARG A 211 14.22 -13.09 30.34
CA ARG A 211 15.03 -13.40 29.14
C ARG A 211 14.49 -12.72 27.91
N GLU A 212 13.17 -12.55 27.82
CA GLU A 212 12.52 -11.96 26.65
C GLU A 212 11.48 -10.93 27.09
N LEU A 213 11.58 -9.72 26.53
CA LEU A 213 10.68 -8.59 26.79
C LEU A 213 10.16 -8.01 25.47
N TYR A 214 8.85 -8.11 25.27
CA TYR A 214 8.15 -7.58 24.09
C TYR A 214 7.10 -6.57 24.54
N ILE A 215 7.35 -5.29 24.30
CA ILE A 215 6.48 -4.18 24.70
C ILE A 215 6.06 -3.27 23.57
N GLY A 216 6.59 -3.51 22.35
CA GLY A 216 6.39 -2.67 21.18
C GLY A 216 5.04 -2.85 20.47
N TYR A 217 4.97 -2.38 19.24
CA TYR A 217 3.87 -2.48 18.28
C TYR A 217 2.50 -2.02 18.79
N TYR A 218 1.95 -0.99 18.15
CA TYR A 218 0.64 -0.37 18.42
C TYR A 218 0.45 0.25 19.82
N ASN A 219 1.31 -0.03 20.79
CA ASN A 219 1.34 0.71 22.05
C ASN A 219 1.83 2.15 21.81
N THR A 220 1.42 3.09 22.63
CA THR A 220 1.79 4.51 22.48
C THR A 220 2.30 5.05 23.83
N TYR A 221 3.52 4.65 24.18
CA TYR A 221 4.13 5.11 25.42
C TYR A 221 4.57 6.57 25.33
N THR A 222 4.56 7.23 26.47
CA THR A 222 5.14 8.56 26.66
C THR A 222 6.45 8.43 27.43
N GLY A 223 7.45 9.26 27.09
CA GLY A 223 8.76 9.20 27.74
C GLY A 223 9.69 8.14 27.11
N GLY A 224 10.79 7.89 27.79
CA GLY A 224 11.88 7.05 27.27
C GLY A 224 11.97 5.67 27.92
N ILE A 225 13.04 4.97 27.57
CA ILE A 225 13.41 3.68 28.17
C ILE A 225 13.93 3.95 29.59
N PRO A 226 13.34 3.35 30.66
CA PRO A 226 13.85 3.57 32.00
C PRO A 226 15.24 2.93 32.18
N PRO A 227 16.21 3.62 32.81
CA PRO A 227 17.55 3.09 33.04
C PRO A 227 17.59 1.75 33.79
N GLN A 228 16.54 1.45 34.58
CA GLN A 228 16.40 0.20 35.32
C GLN A 228 16.28 -1.04 34.45
N ILE A 229 15.94 -0.89 33.14
CA ILE A 229 15.99 -1.98 32.16
C ILE A 229 17.40 -2.61 32.13
N GLY A 230 18.46 -1.83 32.33
CA GLY A 230 19.85 -2.32 32.45
C GLY A 230 20.08 -3.32 33.62
N ASN A 231 19.15 -3.50 34.54
CA ASN A 231 19.23 -4.49 35.61
C ASN A 231 18.80 -5.92 35.18
N LEU A 232 18.21 -6.06 33.99
CA LEU A 232 17.73 -7.34 33.45
C LEU A 232 18.89 -8.16 32.87
N THR A 233 19.86 -8.54 33.68
CA THR A 233 21.14 -9.15 33.24
C THR A 233 20.98 -10.49 32.53
N GLU A 234 19.82 -11.16 32.68
CA GLU A 234 19.49 -12.41 31.96
C GLU A 234 18.82 -12.16 30.59
N LEU A 235 18.53 -10.89 30.26
CA LEU A 235 17.78 -10.53 29.04
C LEU A 235 18.57 -10.92 27.79
N ILE A 236 17.89 -11.66 26.91
CA ILE A 236 18.40 -12.13 25.62
C ILE A 236 17.79 -11.28 24.48
N ARG A 237 16.51 -10.92 24.61
CA ARG A 237 15.78 -10.16 23.61
C ARG A 237 14.99 -9.01 24.22
N LEU A 238 15.18 -7.81 23.64
CA LEU A 238 14.35 -6.63 23.90
C LEU A 238 13.73 -6.16 22.59
N ASP A 239 12.40 -6.16 22.53
CA ASP A 239 11.65 -5.64 21.41
C ASP A 239 10.66 -4.59 21.91
N ALA A 240 10.99 -3.33 21.64
CA ALA A 240 10.19 -2.13 21.94
C ALA A 240 10.05 -1.29 20.67
N ALA A 241 9.84 -1.95 19.53
CA ALA A 241 9.65 -1.30 18.25
C ALA A 241 8.24 -0.69 18.14
N TYR A 242 8.13 0.43 17.39
CA TYR A 242 6.85 1.06 17.03
C TYR A 242 5.91 1.26 18.23
N CYS A 243 6.38 2.02 19.23
CA CYS A 243 5.59 2.24 20.45
C CYS A 243 5.75 3.66 21.08
N GLY A 244 6.24 4.65 20.32
CA GLY A 244 6.23 6.06 20.72
C GLY A 244 7.29 6.48 21.72
N LEU A 245 8.30 5.62 21.99
CA LEU A 245 9.38 5.95 22.92
C LEU A 245 10.18 7.16 22.46
N SER A 246 10.56 8.03 23.41
CA SER A 246 11.31 9.25 23.16
C SER A 246 12.50 9.38 24.13
N GLY A 247 13.28 10.46 23.98
CA GLY A 247 14.48 10.68 24.82
C GLY A 247 15.66 9.82 24.38
N GLU A 248 16.67 9.73 25.23
CA GLU A 248 17.93 9.06 24.92
C GLU A 248 17.90 7.56 25.27
N ILE A 249 18.73 6.76 24.59
CA ILE A 249 18.97 5.36 24.95
C ILE A 249 19.84 5.33 26.21
N PRO A 250 19.37 4.74 27.35
CA PRO A 250 20.11 4.77 28.59
C PRO A 250 21.46 4.00 28.50
N PRO A 251 22.58 4.56 28.97
CA PRO A 251 23.87 3.88 28.99
C PRO A 251 23.85 2.59 29.81
N GLU A 252 22.95 2.47 30.80
CA GLU A 252 22.75 1.27 31.60
C GLU A 252 22.41 0.04 30.78
N MET A 253 21.86 0.20 29.58
CA MET A 253 21.60 -0.93 28.67
C MET A 253 22.87 -1.69 28.30
N GLY A 254 24.04 -1.05 28.34
CA GLY A 254 25.33 -1.74 28.13
C GLY A 254 25.66 -2.80 29.18
N LYS A 255 24.90 -2.93 30.26
CA LYS A 255 25.02 -4.02 31.26
C LYS A 255 24.40 -5.35 30.82
N LEU A 256 23.59 -5.37 29.77
CA LEU A 256 22.82 -6.53 29.29
C LEU A 256 23.70 -7.50 28.48
N GLN A 257 24.65 -8.16 29.16
CA GLN A 257 25.70 -8.95 28.49
C GLN A 257 25.18 -10.16 27.70
N LYS A 258 23.96 -10.64 27.97
CA LYS A 258 23.33 -11.78 27.27
C LYS A 258 22.44 -11.34 26.12
N LEU A 259 22.23 -10.03 25.94
CA LEU A 259 21.34 -9.51 24.91
C LEU A 259 21.90 -9.84 23.51
N ASP A 260 21.11 -10.61 22.75
CA ASP A 260 21.46 -10.95 21.36
C ASP A 260 20.61 -10.19 20.35
N THR A 261 19.45 -9.66 20.77
CA THR A 261 18.51 -8.92 19.91
C THR A 261 18.03 -7.64 20.60
N LEU A 262 18.27 -6.50 19.96
CA LEU A 262 17.83 -5.17 20.38
C LEU A 262 17.04 -4.50 19.25
N PHE A 263 15.73 -4.43 19.43
CA PHE A 263 14.81 -3.80 18.48
C PHE A 263 14.11 -2.59 19.10
N LEU A 264 14.49 -1.40 18.63
CA LEU A 264 13.96 -0.09 19.06
C LEU A 264 13.52 0.76 17.85
N GLN A 265 13.36 0.14 16.68
CA GLN A 265 13.02 0.86 15.46
C GLN A 265 11.61 1.48 15.52
N VAL A 266 11.43 2.53 14.72
CA VAL A 266 10.17 3.28 14.58
C VAL A 266 9.68 3.86 15.92
N ASN A 267 10.51 4.74 16.48
CA ASN A 267 10.25 5.48 17.72
C ASN A 267 10.70 6.96 17.54
N ALA A 268 10.63 7.75 18.59
CA ALA A 268 11.11 9.12 18.63
C ALA A 268 12.38 9.25 19.50
N LEU A 269 13.22 8.21 19.56
CA LEU A 269 14.46 8.21 20.34
C LEU A 269 15.45 9.22 19.77
N SER A 270 16.11 9.95 20.63
CA SER A 270 17.01 11.08 20.29
C SER A 270 18.35 10.97 21.02
N GLY A 271 19.20 11.97 20.88
CA GLY A 271 20.56 11.95 21.45
C GLY A 271 21.51 11.11 20.63
N SER A 272 22.71 10.87 21.14
CA SER A 272 23.74 10.08 20.46
C SER A 272 23.69 8.60 20.83
N LEU A 273 24.21 7.76 19.95
CA LEU A 273 24.50 6.37 20.27
C LEU A 273 25.50 6.31 21.42
N THR A 274 25.14 5.67 22.54
CA THR A 274 26.00 5.61 23.71
C THR A 274 27.13 4.59 23.49
N TRP A 275 28.34 4.93 23.96
CA TRP A 275 29.50 4.03 23.78
C TRP A 275 29.33 2.71 24.54
N GLU A 276 28.52 2.69 25.60
CA GLU A 276 28.20 1.53 26.42
C GLU A 276 27.47 0.42 25.67
N LEU A 277 26.76 0.76 24.59
CA LEU A 277 26.15 -0.26 23.72
C LEU A 277 27.19 -1.19 23.08
N GLY A 278 28.44 -0.75 22.91
CA GLY A 278 29.55 -1.60 22.48
C GLY A 278 29.89 -2.71 23.47
N ASN A 279 29.42 -2.66 24.70
CA ASN A 279 29.59 -3.73 25.70
C ASN A 279 28.65 -4.93 25.49
N LEU A 280 27.67 -4.85 24.63
CA LEU A 280 26.71 -5.93 24.33
C LEU A 280 27.34 -7.03 23.48
N ARG A 281 28.33 -7.72 23.98
CA ARG A 281 29.17 -8.66 23.23
C ARG A 281 28.44 -9.88 22.66
N SER A 282 27.25 -10.20 23.18
CA SER A 282 26.40 -11.27 22.66
C SER A 282 25.53 -10.82 21.48
N LEU A 283 25.48 -9.51 21.20
CA LEU A 283 24.52 -8.92 20.26
C LEU A 283 24.73 -9.41 18.83
N LYS A 284 23.67 -9.91 18.24
CA LYS A 284 23.59 -10.40 16.85
C LYS A 284 22.78 -9.44 15.97
N SER A 285 21.70 -8.90 16.53
CA SER A 285 20.77 -8.03 15.78
C SER A 285 20.53 -6.73 16.52
N MET A 286 20.87 -5.62 15.85
CA MET A 286 20.62 -4.26 16.34
C MET A 286 19.79 -3.53 15.29
N ASP A 287 18.55 -3.14 15.65
CA ASP A 287 17.72 -2.28 14.82
C ASP A 287 17.26 -1.04 15.62
N LEU A 288 17.82 0.10 15.26
CA LEU A 288 17.54 1.42 15.82
C LEU A 288 17.01 2.37 14.72
N SER A 289 16.55 1.82 13.60
CA SER A 289 16.11 2.59 12.43
C SER A 289 14.83 3.40 12.71
N ASN A 290 14.57 4.39 11.86
CA ASN A 290 13.41 5.26 12.00
C ASN A 290 13.29 5.89 13.40
N ASN A 291 14.30 6.67 13.78
CA ASN A 291 14.37 7.41 15.04
C ASN A 291 14.94 8.83 14.77
N MET A 292 15.22 9.59 15.80
CA MET A 292 15.83 10.92 15.73
C MET A 292 17.26 10.93 16.30
N LEU A 293 17.98 9.80 16.24
CA LEU A 293 19.32 9.64 16.78
C LEU A 293 20.34 10.49 16.01
N THR A 294 21.27 11.08 16.73
CA THR A 294 22.30 12.00 16.22
C THR A 294 23.71 11.50 16.58
N GLY A 295 24.74 12.25 16.19
CA GLY A 295 26.11 11.89 16.50
C GLY A 295 26.71 10.87 15.54
N GLU A 296 27.84 10.31 15.91
CA GLU A 296 28.61 9.34 15.13
C GLU A 296 28.39 7.92 15.65
N ILE A 297 28.70 6.91 14.84
CA ILE A 297 28.75 5.52 15.32
C ILE A 297 29.95 5.35 16.25
N PRO A 298 29.71 4.97 17.54
CA PRO A 298 30.80 4.85 18.53
C PRO A 298 31.86 3.81 18.13
N THR A 299 33.11 4.11 18.40
CA THR A 299 34.24 3.17 18.14
C THR A 299 34.13 1.88 18.95
N SER A 300 33.42 1.91 20.10
CA SER A 300 33.14 0.75 20.93
C SER A 300 32.31 -0.33 20.23
N PHE A 301 31.53 0.02 19.17
CA PHE A 301 30.80 -0.96 18.39
C PHE A 301 31.71 -1.98 17.69
N GLY A 302 33.00 -1.67 17.53
CA GLY A 302 34.01 -2.61 17.09
C GLY A 302 34.17 -3.86 17.97
N GLU A 303 33.66 -3.85 19.22
CA GLU A 303 33.67 -4.99 20.13
C GLU A 303 32.48 -5.95 19.88
N LEU A 304 31.47 -5.56 19.06
CA LEU A 304 30.30 -6.37 18.75
C LEU A 304 30.62 -7.45 17.69
N LYS A 305 31.52 -8.36 18.01
CA LYS A 305 32.06 -9.36 17.06
C LYS A 305 31.02 -10.38 16.56
N ASN A 306 29.91 -10.51 17.26
CA ASN A 306 28.81 -11.42 16.90
C ASN A 306 27.72 -10.75 16.07
N LEU A 307 27.83 -9.43 15.82
CA LEU A 307 26.79 -8.67 15.13
C LEU A 307 26.66 -9.12 13.67
N THR A 308 25.46 -9.57 13.31
CA THR A 308 25.09 -9.98 11.95
C THR A 308 24.23 -8.92 11.24
N LEU A 309 23.41 -8.18 12.01
CA LEU A 309 22.48 -7.18 11.49
C LEU A 309 22.69 -5.84 12.20
N LEU A 310 22.98 -4.81 11.41
CA LEU A 310 23.10 -3.42 11.83
C LEU A 310 22.16 -2.53 11.01
N ASN A 311 21.04 -2.13 11.60
CA ASN A 311 20.07 -1.21 11.01
C ASN A 311 20.05 0.10 11.79
N LEU A 312 20.52 1.16 11.14
CA LEU A 312 20.54 2.54 11.66
C LEU A 312 19.87 3.54 10.69
N PHE A 313 19.21 3.04 9.67
CA PHE A 313 18.63 3.89 8.62
C PHE A 313 17.53 4.83 9.17
N ARG A 314 17.28 5.91 8.44
CA ARG A 314 16.32 6.96 8.84
C ARG A 314 16.57 7.48 10.25
N ASN A 315 17.72 8.11 10.41
CA ASN A 315 18.14 8.84 11.59
C ASN A 315 18.83 10.15 11.18
N LYS A 316 19.42 10.86 12.14
CA LYS A 316 20.21 12.08 11.92
C LYS A 316 21.69 11.84 12.22
N LEU A 317 22.16 10.60 12.08
CA LEU A 317 23.54 10.21 12.33
C LEU A 317 24.47 10.85 11.29
N HIS A 318 25.67 11.19 11.71
CA HIS A 318 26.65 11.87 10.86
C HIS A 318 28.07 11.33 11.10
N GLY A 319 29.08 11.94 10.47
CA GLY A 319 30.47 11.50 10.53
C GLY A 319 30.76 10.41 9.49
N ALA A 320 31.91 9.76 9.58
CA ALA A 320 32.28 8.69 8.68
C ALA A 320 31.70 7.34 9.13
N ILE A 321 31.49 6.43 8.17
CA ILE A 321 31.26 5.01 8.50
C ILE A 321 32.61 4.48 9.01
N PRO A 322 32.71 4.03 10.30
CA PRO A 322 33.99 3.62 10.87
C PRO A 322 34.59 2.39 10.18
N GLU A 323 35.90 2.39 9.99
CA GLU A 323 36.64 1.29 9.30
C GLU A 323 36.41 -0.08 9.95
N PHE A 324 36.22 -0.15 11.28
CA PHE A 324 35.97 -1.43 11.97
C PHE A 324 34.68 -2.14 11.49
N ILE A 325 33.73 -1.45 10.89
CA ILE A 325 32.50 -2.06 10.33
C ILE A 325 32.89 -3.01 9.18
N GLY A 326 33.87 -2.65 8.38
CA GLY A 326 34.42 -3.54 7.35
C GLY A 326 35.10 -4.80 7.90
N ASP A 327 35.64 -4.73 9.12
CA ASP A 327 36.39 -5.79 9.77
C ASP A 327 35.52 -6.70 10.69
N MET A 328 34.23 -6.44 10.77
CA MET A 328 33.32 -7.25 11.58
C MET A 328 33.12 -8.67 11.02
N PRO A 329 33.49 -9.74 11.77
CA PRO A 329 33.59 -11.09 11.20
C PRO A 329 32.25 -11.74 10.91
N ALA A 330 31.19 -11.34 11.59
CA ALA A 330 29.87 -11.95 11.49
C ALA A 330 28.88 -11.12 10.68
N LEU A 331 29.23 -9.90 10.24
CA LEU A 331 28.29 -8.93 9.69
C LEU A 331 27.75 -9.38 8.32
N GLU A 332 26.43 -9.45 8.22
CA GLU A 332 25.69 -9.93 7.05
C GLU A 332 24.79 -8.82 6.44
N VAL A 333 24.20 -7.97 7.28
CA VAL A 333 23.28 -6.92 6.87
C VAL A 333 23.71 -5.58 7.43
N VAL A 334 23.89 -4.59 6.56
CA VAL A 334 24.24 -3.21 6.90
C VAL A 334 23.26 -2.26 6.21
N GLN A 335 22.43 -1.59 6.99
CA GLN A 335 21.47 -0.60 6.49
C GLN A 335 21.66 0.73 7.22
N LEU A 336 22.25 1.70 6.53
CA LEU A 336 22.58 3.05 7.04
C LEU A 336 21.92 4.17 6.22
N TRP A 337 21.00 3.80 5.33
CA TRP A 337 20.40 4.74 4.38
C TRP A 337 19.59 5.86 5.09
N GLU A 338 19.46 6.98 4.38
CA GLU A 338 18.74 8.18 4.87
C GLU A 338 19.27 8.65 6.24
N ASN A 339 20.54 9.07 6.20
CA ASN A 339 21.30 9.68 7.30
C ASN A 339 22.19 10.81 6.74
N ASN A 340 23.13 11.30 7.54
CA ASN A 340 24.04 12.36 7.14
C ASN A 340 25.53 11.90 7.14
N PHE A 341 25.77 10.60 6.85
CA PHE A 341 27.12 10.04 6.81
C PHE A 341 27.97 10.64 5.68
N THR A 342 29.27 10.85 5.98
CA THR A 342 30.24 11.45 5.08
C THR A 342 31.47 10.54 4.94
N GLY A 343 32.45 10.95 4.13
CA GLY A 343 33.70 10.18 3.95
C GLY A 343 33.49 8.92 3.10
N ASN A 344 34.46 8.00 3.18
CA ASN A 344 34.51 6.83 2.31
C ASN A 344 33.77 5.64 2.92
N ILE A 345 33.38 4.71 2.05
CA ILE A 345 32.94 3.38 2.48
C ILE A 345 34.17 2.60 2.94
N PRO A 346 34.16 1.90 4.09
CA PRO A 346 35.27 1.08 4.56
C PRO A 346 35.79 0.11 3.49
N VAL A 347 37.06 0.17 3.13
CA VAL A 347 37.63 -0.61 2.02
C VAL A 347 37.59 -2.12 2.29
N SER A 348 37.65 -2.53 3.55
CA SER A 348 37.57 -3.94 3.99
C SER A 348 36.13 -4.48 4.00
N LEU A 349 35.11 -3.66 3.73
CA LEU A 349 33.72 -4.12 3.77
C LEU A 349 33.46 -5.25 2.75
N GLY A 350 32.96 -6.38 3.23
CA GLY A 350 32.71 -7.58 2.44
C GLY A 350 33.85 -8.62 2.47
N THR A 351 35.01 -8.28 3.02
CA THR A 351 36.14 -9.24 3.13
C THR A 351 35.82 -10.45 4.03
N ASN A 352 34.86 -10.30 4.96
CA ASN A 352 34.39 -11.40 5.81
C ASN A 352 33.64 -12.48 4.99
N GLY A 353 33.32 -12.23 3.72
CA GLY A 353 32.60 -13.13 2.81
C GLY A 353 31.16 -13.46 3.19
N ARG A 354 30.55 -12.75 4.15
CA ARG A 354 29.20 -13.02 4.67
C ARG A 354 28.17 -11.98 4.28
N LEU A 355 28.59 -10.83 3.76
CA LEU A 355 27.71 -9.72 3.44
C LEU A 355 26.61 -10.16 2.46
N THR A 356 25.37 -10.00 2.86
CA THR A 356 24.16 -10.32 2.06
C THR A 356 23.43 -9.09 1.58
N LEU A 357 23.41 -8.02 2.40
CA LEU A 357 22.72 -6.77 2.09
C LEU A 357 23.56 -5.57 2.55
N LEU A 358 23.78 -4.65 1.62
CA LEU A 358 24.31 -3.32 1.89
C LEU A 358 23.37 -2.26 1.33
N ASP A 359 22.80 -1.43 2.20
CA ASP A 359 22.09 -0.21 1.81
C ASP A 359 22.64 0.99 2.57
N ILE A 360 23.26 1.89 1.83
CA ILE A 360 23.85 3.13 2.32
C ILE A 360 23.34 4.35 1.54
N SER A 361 22.19 4.18 0.88
CA SER A 361 21.60 5.22 0.02
C SER A 361 21.23 6.49 0.80
N SER A 362 21.05 7.58 0.08
CA SER A 362 20.63 8.87 0.63
C SER A 362 21.50 9.33 1.82
N ASN A 363 22.81 9.45 1.54
CA ASN A 363 23.82 9.96 2.46
C ASN A 363 24.73 10.98 1.72
N LYS A 364 25.84 11.35 2.34
CA LYS A 364 26.87 12.24 1.74
C LYS A 364 28.21 11.53 1.57
N LEU A 365 28.17 10.22 1.31
CA LEU A 365 29.36 9.39 1.16
C LEU A 365 30.12 9.73 -0.13
N THR A 366 31.44 9.66 -0.05
CA THR A 366 32.36 9.92 -1.16
C THR A 366 33.27 8.71 -1.41
N GLY A 367 34.22 8.85 -2.33
CA GLY A 367 35.21 7.80 -2.61
C GLY A 367 34.70 6.72 -3.57
N THR A 368 35.39 5.61 -3.61
CA THR A 368 35.11 4.49 -4.53
C THR A 368 34.40 3.35 -3.84
N LEU A 369 33.71 2.54 -4.65
CA LEU A 369 33.09 1.30 -4.16
C LEU A 369 34.17 0.29 -3.74
N PRO A 370 34.07 -0.37 -2.57
CA PRO A 370 35.00 -1.39 -2.13
C PRO A 370 35.04 -2.59 -3.10
N PRO A 371 36.23 -3.12 -3.44
CA PRO A 371 36.39 -4.22 -4.40
C PRO A 371 35.93 -5.59 -3.87
N TYR A 372 35.77 -5.72 -2.55
CA TYR A 372 35.52 -6.99 -1.87
C TYR A 372 34.05 -7.23 -1.46
N LEU A 373 33.11 -6.37 -1.88
CA LEU A 373 31.73 -6.43 -1.46
C LEU A 373 31.07 -7.80 -1.65
N CYS A 374 31.46 -8.56 -2.68
CA CYS A 374 30.91 -9.90 -2.95
C CYS A 374 31.97 -11.02 -2.81
N SER A 375 32.95 -10.90 -1.91
CA SER A 375 34.04 -11.89 -1.78
C SER A 375 33.56 -13.29 -1.48
N GLY A 376 32.51 -13.47 -0.70
CA GLY A 376 31.92 -14.77 -0.35
C GLY A 376 30.83 -15.25 -1.29
N ASN A 377 30.48 -14.50 -2.32
CA ASN A 377 29.36 -14.77 -3.21
C ASN A 377 28.02 -14.95 -2.47
N HIS A 378 27.78 -14.11 -1.44
CA HIS A 378 26.55 -14.08 -0.64
C HIS A 378 25.76 -12.78 -0.83
N LEU A 379 26.37 -11.73 -1.39
CA LEU A 379 25.72 -10.43 -1.56
C LEU A 379 24.51 -10.53 -2.49
N GLN A 380 23.33 -10.25 -1.96
CA GLN A 380 22.06 -10.30 -2.70
C GLN A 380 21.57 -8.91 -3.10
N THR A 381 21.78 -7.93 -2.24
CA THR A 381 21.27 -6.57 -2.45
C THR A 381 22.35 -5.55 -2.18
N LEU A 382 22.59 -4.68 -3.16
CA LEU A 382 23.53 -3.57 -3.08
C LEU A 382 22.84 -2.28 -3.51
N ILE A 383 22.66 -1.35 -2.56
CA ILE A 383 22.00 -0.06 -2.79
C ILE A 383 22.91 1.06 -2.26
N THR A 384 23.29 1.96 -3.16
CA THR A 384 24.12 3.12 -2.85
C THR A 384 23.59 4.41 -3.47
N LEU A 385 22.29 4.44 -3.81
CA LEU A 385 21.62 5.59 -4.44
C LEU A 385 21.86 6.91 -3.69
N GLY A 386 21.93 8.04 -4.41
CA GLY A 386 21.91 9.36 -3.80
C GLY A 386 23.09 9.61 -2.85
N ASN A 387 24.31 9.50 -3.36
CA ASN A 387 25.56 9.80 -2.67
C ASN A 387 26.51 10.60 -3.59
N PHE A 388 27.75 10.79 -3.19
CA PHE A 388 28.79 11.44 -3.97
C PHE A 388 29.91 10.44 -4.36
N LEU A 389 29.56 9.17 -4.56
CA LEU A 389 30.50 8.10 -4.92
C LEU A 389 31.03 8.29 -6.35
N PHE A 390 32.33 8.06 -6.57
CA PHE A 390 32.97 8.19 -7.87
C PHE A 390 33.85 6.97 -8.20
N GLY A 391 34.46 6.96 -9.38
CA GLY A 391 35.26 5.85 -9.85
C GLY A 391 34.43 4.72 -10.48
N PRO A 392 35.07 3.64 -10.93
CA PRO A 392 34.42 2.57 -11.65
C PRO A 392 33.61 1.64 -10.73
N ILE A 393 32.58 1.01 -11.28
CA ILE A 393 31.93 -0.13 -10.64
C ILE A 393 32.90 -1.32 -10.62
N PRO A 394 33.19 -1.95 -9.45
CA PRO A 394 34.14 -3.05 -9.37
C PRO A 394 33.78 -4.22 -10.30
N GLU A 395 34.75 -4.70 -11.10
CA GLU A 395 34.55 -5.84 -12.02
C GLU A 395 34.16 -7.14 -11.28
N SER A 396 34.52 -7.27 -9.99
CA SER A 396 34.11 -8.39 -9.14
C SER A 396 32.56 -8.53 -9.02
N LEU A 397 31.84 -7.44 -9.12
CA LEU A 397 30.36 -7.46 -9.07
C LEU A 397 29.76 -8.14 -10.31
N GLY A 398 30.44 -8.14 -11.44
CA GLY A 398 30.03 -8.88 -12.64
C GLY A 398 30.10 -10.42 -12.51
N ASN A 399 30.73 -10.93 -11.46
CA ASN A 399 30.85 -12.36 -11.15
C ASN A 399 30.13 -12.76 -9.86
N CYS A 400 29.32 -11.85 -9.29
CA CYS A 400 28.59 -12.05 -8.05
C CYS A 400 27.28 -12.82 -8.28
N GLU A 401 27.32 -14.15 -8.40
CA GLU A 401 26.17 -14.99 -8.76
C GLU A 401 24.99 -14.93 -7.77
N SER A 402 25.26 -14.51 -6.54
CA SER A 402 24.22 -14.32 -5.51
C SER A 402 23.40 -13.06 -5.71
N LEU A 403 23.92 -12.08 -6.49
CA LEU A 403 23.33 -10.75 -6.60
C LEU A 403 21.94 -10.80 -7.26
N ASN A 404 20.97 -10.26 -6.55
CA ASN A 404 19.58 -10.16 -6.98
C ASN A 404 19.24 -8.72 -7.42
N ARG A 405 19.72 -7.73 -6.66
CA ARG A 405 19.36 -6.32 -6.86
C ARG A 405 20.56 -5.42 -6.70
N ILE A 406 20.77 -4.53 -7.68
CA ILE A 406 21.82 -3.51 -7.64
C ILE A 406 21.22 -2.15 -8.01
N ARG A 407 21.39 -1.14 -7.13
CA ARG A 407 20.91 0.23 -7.32
C ARG A 407 22.00 1.22 -6.91
N MET A 408 22.57 1.91 -7.88
CA MET A 408 23.68 2.84 -7.69
C MET A 408 23.44 4.19 -8.40
N GLY A 409 22.18 4.49 -8.74
CA GLY A 409 21.82 5.78 -9.37
C GLY A 409 22.18 6.99 -8.51
N ASP A 410 22.10 8.19 -9.11
CA ASP A 410 22.34 9.46 -8.42
C ASP A 410 23.71 9.52 -7.70
N ASN A 411 24.80 9.31 -8.47
CA ASN A 411 26.16 9.33 -8.01
C ASN A 411 27.10 9.95 -9.08
N PHE A 412 28.41 9.86 -8.90
CA PHE A 412 29.41 10.31 -9.86
C PHE A 412 30.24 9.12 -10.41
N LEU A 413 29.66 7.92 -10.44
CA LEU A 413 30.32 6.71 -10.94
C LEU A 413 30.66 6.86 -12.41
N ASN A 414 31.85 6.39 -12.80
CA ASN A 414 32.36 6.46 -14.17
C ASN A 414 32.86 5.10 -14.68
N GLY A 415 33.47 5.07 -15.88
CA GLY A 415 33.95 3.83 -16.48
C GLY A 415 32.83 2.99 -17.07
N SER A 416 33.10 1.73 -17.38
CA SER A 416 32.16 0.81 -18.01
C SER A 416 31.38 -0.02 -17.00
N ILE A 417 30.20 -0.46 -17.42
CA ILE A 417 29.42 -1.46 -16.66
C ILE A 417 30.17 -2.80 -16.72
N PRO A 418 30.33 -3.52 -15.59
CA PRO A 418 31.05 -4.82 -15.56
C PRO A 418 30.45 -5.83 -16.55
N LYS A 419 31.31 -6.50 -17.33
CA LYS A 419 30.87 -7.33 -18.45
C LYS A 419 29.95 -8.50 -18.07
N GLY A 420 30.09 -9.08 -16.91
CA GLY A 420 29.27 -10.20 -16.45
C GLY A 420 27.93 -9.80 -15.82
N LEU A 421 27.72 -8.54 -15.49
CA LEU A 421 26.63 -8.08 -14.61
C LEU A 421 25.23 -8.52 -15.11
N PHE A 422 24.91 -8.30 -16.38
CA PHE A 422 23.59 -8.64 -16.93
C PHE A 422 23.41 -10.16 -17.18
N GLY A 423 24.45 -10.94 -16.98
CA GLY A 423 24.43 -12.41 -17.08
C GLY A 423 24.24 -13.13 -15.75
N LEU A 424 24.19 -12.43 -14.63
CA LEU A 424 24.09 -13.02 -13.29
C LEU A 424 22.75 -13.77 -13.12
N PRO A 425 22.79 -15.04 -12.63
CA PRO A 425 21.62 -15.92 -12.70
C PRO A 425 20.44 -15.49 -11.82
N LYS A 426 20.70 -14.77 -10.74
CA LYS A 426 19.66 -14.33 -9.79
C LYS A 426 19.25 -12.87 -9.95
N LEU A 427 19.93 -12.12 -10.81
CA LEU A 427 19.72 -10.67 -10.94
C LEU A 427 18.34 -10.37 -11.50
N THR A 428 17.59 -9.55 -10.79
CA THR A 428 16.21 -9.12 -11.15
C THR A 428 16.14 -7.64 -11.49
N GLN A 429 17.00 -6.81 -10.91
CA GLN A 429 16.93 -5.34 -11.03
C GLN A 429 18.31 -4.70 -11.07
N VAL A 430 18.50 -3.79 -12.04
CA VAL A 430 19.69 -2.94 -12.19
C VAL A 430 19.25 -1.50 -12.37
N GLU A 431 19.69 -0.61 -11.46
CA GLU A 431 19.47 0.84 -11.55
C GLU A 431 20.80 1.58 -11.40
N LEU A 432 21.26 2.20 -12.47
CA LEU A 432 22.54 2.92 -12.58
C LEU A 432 22.34 4.32 -13.18
N GLN A 433 21.09 4.83 -13.20
CA GLN A 433 20.79 6.15 -13.78
C GLN A 433 21.53 7.28 -13.08
N ASP A 434 21.63 8.44 -13.77
CA ASP A 434 22.18 9.68 -13.22
C ASP A 434 23.62 9.51 -12.70
N ASN A 435 24.50 9.04 -13.59
CA ASN A 435 25.94 8.83 -13.35
C ASN A 435 26.76 9.29 -14.57
N TYR A 436 28.06 9.03 -14.59
CA TYR A 436 28.97 9.28 -15.71
C TYR A 436 29.48 8.00 -16.37
N LEU A 437 28.70 6.92 -16.30
CA LEU A 437 29.05 5.63 -16.90
C LEU A 437 29.17 5.74 -18.42
N SER A 438 30.19 5.10 -18.98
CA SER A 438 30.54 5.18 -20.40
C SER A 438 30.74 3.80 -21.01
N GLY A 439 31.09 3.74 -22.30
CA GLY A 439 31.27 2.48 -23.01
C GLY A 439 29.97 1.93 -23.59
N ASN A 440 30.01 0.69 -24.04
CA ASN A 440 28.89 0.04 -24.72
C ASN A 440 27.98 -0.71 -23.75
N PHE A 441 26.74 -0.98 -24.20
CA PHE A 441 25.90 -1.95 -23.50
C PHE A 441 26.63 -3.29 -23.42
N PRO A 442 26.79 -3.90 -22.21
CA PRO A 442 27.61 -5.11 -22.06
C PRO A 442 27.06 -6.28 -22.91
N GLU A 443 27.90 -6.84 -23.74
CA GLU A 443 27.61 -8.11 -24.41
C GLU A 443 27.87 -9.26 -23.43
N THR A 444 26.86 -10.06 -23.16
CA THR A 444 26.97 -11.22 -22.27
C THR A 444 26.76 -12.51 -23.06
N HIS A 445 27.58 -13.53 -22.76
CA HIS A 445 27.39 -14.87 -23.34
C HIS A 445 26.14 -15.60 -22.78
N SER A 446 25.79 -15.29 -21.54
CA SER A 446 24.54 -15.70 -20.86
C SER A 446 23.77 -14.47 -20.43
N VAL A 447 22.46 -14.50 -20.55
CA VAL A 447 21.55 -13.42 -20.10
C VAL A 447 20.80 -13.91 -18.89
N SER A 448 20.65 -13.05 -17.88
CA SER A 448 19.79 -13.37 -16.76
C SER A 448 18.35 -13.49 -17.23
N VAL A 449 17.78 -14.68 -17.11
CA VAL A 449 16.36 -14.92 -17.43
C VAL A 449 15.42 -14.23 -16.44
N ASN A 450 15.92 -13.85 -15.25
CA ASN A 450 15.15 -13.24 -14.18
C ASN A 450 15.19 -11.70 -14.24
N LEU A 451 16.07 -11.10 -15.05
CA LEU A 451 16.25 -9.66 -15.08
C LEU A 451 15.04 -8.95 -15.69
N GLY A 452 14.29 -8.29 -14.79
CA GLY A 452 13.03 -7.61 -15.14
C GLY A 452 13.18 -6.11 -15.33
N GLN A 453 14.20 -5.49 -14.78
CA GLN A 453 14.39 -4.05 -14.86
C GLN A 453 15.85 -3.65 -15.11
N ILE A 454 16.06 -2.83 -16.14
CA ILE A 454 17.32 -2.15 -16.44
C ILE A 454 17.00 -0.65 -16.56
N THR A 455 17.64 0.17 -15.70
CA THR A 455 17.58 1.64 -15.74
C THR A 455 18.99 2.20 -15.84
N LEU A 456 19.32 2.77 -17.00
CA LEU A 456 20.62 3.34 -17.33
C LEU A 456 20.50 4.82 -17.74
N SER A 457 19.35 5.44 -17.48
CA SER A 457 19.03 6.81 -17.88
C SER A 457 20.13 7.81 -17.48
N ASN A 458 20.31 8.88 -18.27
CA ASN A 458 21.21 9.98 -17.96
C ASN A 458 22.66 9.53 -17.64
N ASN A 459 23.30 8.87 -18.61
CA ASN A 459 24.70 8.47 -18.55
C ASN A 459 25.44 8.87 -19.85
N GLN A 460 26.67 8.39 -20.04
CA GLN A 460 27.47 8.60 -21.25
C GLN A 460 27.65 7.31 -22.05
N LEU A 461 26.72 6.34 -21.90
CA LEU A 461 26.78 5.07 -22.61
C LEU A 461 26.57 5.26 -24.11
N SER A 462 27.24 4.46 -24.92
CA SER A 462 27.32 4.64 -26.37
C SER A 462 27.28 3.30 -27.11
N GLY A 463 27.49 3.34 -28.44
CA GLY A 463 27.48 2.15 -29.29
C GLY A 463 26.06 1.67 -29.63
N THR A 464 25.95 0.48 -30.16
CA THR A 464 24.68 -0.12 -30.57
C THR A 464 24.12 -1.08 -29.57
N LEU A 465 22.80 -1.19 -29.47
CA LEU A 465 22.19 -2.25 -28.68
C LEU A 465 22.40 -3.60 -29.35
N PRO A 466 22.93 -4.60 -28.63
CA PRO A 466 23.17 -5.92 -29.18
C PRO A 466 21.86 -6.68 -29.40
N PRO A 467 21.76 -7.56 -30.41
CA PRO A 467 20.59 -8.41 -30.63
C PRO A 467 20.25 -9.33 -29.44
N THR A 468 21.24 -9.60 -28.57
CA THR A 468 21.07 -10.40 -27.34
C THR A 468 20.12 -9.72 -26.34
N ILE A 469 19.79 -8.41 -26.50
CA ILE A 469 18.77 -7.72 -25.70
C ILE A 469 17.42 -8.47 -25.70
N GLY A 470 17.05 -9.12 -26.81
CA GLY A 470 15.83 -9.89 -26.93
C GLY A 470 15.81 -11.22 -26.14
N ASN A 471 16.90 -11.57 -25.47
CA ASN A 471 16.99 -12.79 -24.66
C ASN A 471 16.61 -12.58 -23.18
N PHE A 472 16.39 -11.33 -22.72
CA PHE A 472 15.91 -11.01 -21.38
C PHE A 472 14.42 -11.29 -21.24
N SER A 473 14.03 -12.57 -21.15
CA SER A 473 12.62 -13.00 -21.23
C SER A 473 11.69 -12.40 -20.16
N SER A 474 12.22 -12.02 -19.00
CA SER A 474 11.47 -11.42 -17.89
C SER A 474 11.48 -9.88 -17.91
N MET A 475 12.09 -9.25 -18.92
CA MET A 475 12.25 -7.79 -18.96
C MET A 475 10.89 -7.08 -18.97
N GLN A 476 10.67 -6.23 -17.96
CA GLN A 476 9.47 -5.41 -17.78
C GLN A 476 9.75 -3.92 -18.07
N LYS A 477 10.92 -3.43 -17.66
CA LYS A 477 11.30 -2.03 -17.84
C LYS A 477 12.71 -1.92 -18.43
N LEU A 478 12.84 -1.18 -19.51
CA LEU A 478 14.10 -0.91 -20.17
C LEU A 478 14.22 0.59 -20.44
N LEU A 479 14.96 1.28 -19.57
CA LEU A 479 15.13 2.74 -19.59
C LEU A 479 16.58 3.07 -19.93
N LEU A 480 16.81 3.65 -21.09
CA LEU A 480 18.12 3.97 -21.66
C LEU A 480 18.22 5.46 -22.06
N ASP A 481 17.21 6.24 -21.69
CA ASP A 481 17.09 7.64 -22.08
C ASP A 481 18.30 8.48 -21.61
N GLY A 482 18.55 9.62 -22.31
CA GLY A 482 19.63 10.51 -21.92
C GLY A 482 21.04 9.94 -22.05
N ASN A 483 21.31 9.18 -23.13
CA ASN A 483 22.61 8.55 -23.41
C ASN A 483 23.12 8.88 -24.83
N MET A 484 24.15 8.20 -25.29
CA MET A 484 24.71 8.34 -26.64
C MET A 484 24.58 7.03 -27.47
N PHE A 485 23.59 6.19 -27.18
CA PHE A 485 23.32 4.97 -27.98
C PHE A 485 22.99 5.33 -29.43
N SER A 486 23.48 4.52 -30.37
CA SER A 486 23.37 4.78 -31.80
C SER A 486 22.97 3.54 -32.59
N GLY A 487 22.82 3.68 -33.90
CA GLY A 487 22.43 2.58 -34.78
C GLY A 487 20.96 2.22 -34.67
N LYS A 488 20.57 1.08 -35.23
CA LYS A 488 19.16 0.66 -35.28
C LYS A 488 18.69 0.04 -33.94
N ILE A 489 17.44 0.25 -33.60
CA ILE A 489 16.78 -0.53 -32.56
C ILE A 489 16.65 -1.97 -33.07
N PRO A 490 17.22 -2.99 -32.37
CA PRO A 490 17.20 -4.35 -32.87
C PRO A 490 15.80 -4.93 -32.88
N SER A 491 15.42 -5.64 -33.97
CA SER A 491 14.11 -6.29 -34.11
C SER A 491 13.84 -7.34 -33.01
N GLN A 492 14.91 -7.87 -32.41
CA GLN A 492 14.83 -8.82 -31.29
C GLN A 492 14.13 -8.24 -30.05
N ILE A 493 13.97 -6.92 -29.94
CA ILE A 493 13.18 -6.27 -28.89
C ILE A 493 11.76 -6.88 -28.80
N GLY A 494 11.17 -7.29 -29.92
CA GLY A 494 9.86 -7.92 -29.96
C GLY A 494 9.74 -9.27 -29.23
N ARG A 495 10.87 -9.87 -28.85
CA ARG A 495 10.88 -11.10 -28.03
C ARG A 495 10.60 -10.85 -26.55
N LEU A 496 10.65 -9.61 -26.09
CA LEU A 496 10.45 -9.22 -24.69
C LEU A 496 8.95 -9.17 -24.34
N GLN A 497 8.35 -10.34 -24.17
CA GLN A 497 6.89 -10.47 -24.00
C GLN A 497 6.35 -9.88 -22.69
N GLN A 498 7.20 -9.64 -21.69
CA GLN A 498 6.85 -9.06 -20.40
C GLN A 498 7.06 -7.53 -20.36
N LEU A 499 7.58 -6.94 -21.43
CA LEU A 499 7.97 -5.55 -21.48
C LEU A 499 6.75 -4.62 -21.39
N SER A 500 6.72 -3.80 -20.36
CA SER A 500 5.66 -2.82 -20.06
C SER A 500 6.06 -1.38 -20.34
N LYS A 501 7.37 -1.06 -20.18
CA LYS A 501 7.90 0.29 -20.39
C LYS A 501 9.22 0.27 -21.17
N ILE A 502 9.28 1.08 -22.21
CA ILE A 502 10.50 1.45 -22.94
C ILE A 502 10.67 2.96 -22.91
N ASP A 503 11.87 3.40 -22.57
CA ASP A 503 12.32 4.76 -22.76
C ASP A 503 13.72 4.76 -23.38
N PHE A 504 13.80 5.19 -24.66
CA PHE A 504 15.02 5.32 -25.42
C PHE A 504 15.23 6.77 -25.88
N SER A 505 14.51 7.69 -25.29
CA SER A 505 14.55 9.09 -25.68
C SER A 505 15.93 9.72 -25.47
N HIS A 506 16.19 10.86 -26.10
CA HIS A 506 17.46 11.59 -25.94
C HIS A 506 18.70 10.72 -26.20
N ASN A 507 18.73 10.05 -27.35
CA ASN A 507 19.85 9.23 -27.83
C ASN A 507 20.19 9.57 -29.30
N LYS A 508 20.97 8.72 -29.96
CA LYS A 508 21.32 8.81 -31.40
C LYS A 508 20.84 7.59 -32.18
N PHE A 509 19.75 6.94 -31.74
CA PHE A 509 19.17 5.82 -32.50
C PHE A 509 18.72 6.27 -33.86
N SER A 510 19.04 5.45 -34.89
CA SER A 510 18.79 5.76 -36.31
C SER A 510 18.08 4.63 -37.03
N GLY A 511 17.66 4.87 -38.27
CA GLY A 511 16.91 3.90 -39.06
C GLY A 511 15.43 3.82 -38.67
N PRO A 512 14.67 2.84 -39.21
CA PRO A 512 13.23 2.74 -38.97
C PRO A 512 12.91 2.24 -37.55
N ILE A 513 11.74 2.64 -37.06
CA ILE A 513 11.16 2.02 -35.86
C ILE A 513 10.87 0.55 -36.21
N ALA A 514 11.43 -0.37 -35.41
CA ALA A 514 11.27 -1.80 -35.64
C ALA A 514 9.79 -2.22 -35.45
N PRO A 515 9.11 -2.74 -36.48
CA PRO A 515 7.70 -3.16 -36.36
C PRO A 515 7.49 -4.23 -35.28
N GLU A 516 8.52 -5.02 -34.99
CA GLU A 516 8.52 -6.09 -33.98
C GLU A 516 8.28 -5.56 -32.56
N ILE A 517 8.49 -4.26 -32.28
CA ILE A 517 8.13 -3.67 -30.97
C ILE A 517 6.66 -3.91 -30.64
N SER A 518 5.80 -4.01 -31.65
CA SER A 518 4.37 -4.29 -31.50
C SER A 518 4.05 -5.70 -31.00
N GLN A 519 5.05 -6.61 -31.02
CA GLN A 519 4.93 -7.96 -30.46
C GLN A 519 4.97 -7.95 -28.92
N CYS A 520 5.51 -6.89 -28.31
CA CYS A 520 5.48 -6.67 -26.87
C CYS A 520 4.09 -6.23 -26.42
N LYS A 521 3.18 -7.20 -26.23
CA LYS A 521 1.75 -6.94 -25.99
C LYS A 521 1.43 -6.26 -24.66
N LEU A 522 2.37 -6.24 -23.71
CA LEU A 522 2.22 -5.62 -22.39
C LEU A 522 2.75 -4.17 -22.34
N LEU A 523 3.28 -3.64 -23.45
CA LEU A 523 3.76 -2.25 -23.47
C LEU A 523 2.60 -1.26 -23.25
N THR A 524 2.78 -0.43 -22.23
CA THR A 524 1.91 0.69 -21.87
C THR A 524 2.57 2.04 -22.14
N PHE A 525 3.90 2.09 -22.15
CA PHE A 525 4.68 3.31 -22.29
C PHE A 525 5.82 3.10 -23.32
N VAL A 526 5.88 3.97 -24.34
CA VAL A 526 6.93 3.98 -25.36
C VAL A 526 7.38 5.42 -25.58
N ASP A 527 8.62 5.73 -25.22
CA ASP A 527 9.28 6.98 -25.59
C ASP A 527 10.53 6.72 -26.45
N LEU A 528 10.49 7.18 -27.67
CA LEU A 528 11.59 7.12 -28.64
C LEU A 528 11.97 8.54 -29.12
N SER A 529 11.54 9.57 -28.43
CA SER A 529 11.71 10.96 -28.85
C SER A 529 13.18 11.40 -28.84
N ARG A 530 13.48 12.47 -29.55
CA ARG A 530 14.82 13.08 -29.60
C ARG A 530 15.90 12.06 -29.97
N ASN A 531 15.72 11.47 -31.16
CA ASN A 531 16.64 10.52 -31.79
C ASN A 531 16.83 10.89 -33.27
N GLU A 532 17.53 10.03 -34.03
CA GLU A 532 17.75 10.13 -35.47
C GLU A 532 16.91 9.10 -36.24
N LEU A 533 15.77 8.65 -35.68
CA LEU A 533 14.90 7.64 -36.30
C LEU A 533 14.27 8.17 -37.58
N SER A 534 14.18 7.32 -38.59
CA SER A 534 13.72 7.66 -39.93
C SER A 534 12.72 6.61 -40.48
N GLY A 535 12.22 6.81 -41.70
CA GLY A 535 11.20 5.92 -42.27
C GLY A 535 9.80 6.23 -41.76
N VAL A 536 8.87 5.31 -41.98
CA VAL A 536 7.45 5.50 -41.65
C VAL A 536 7.11 4.99 -40.28
N ILE A 537 6.04 5.50 -39.67
CA ILE A 537 5.44 4.92 -38.46
C ILE A 537 4.85 3.56 -38.80
N PRO A 538 5.31 2.45 -38.19
CA PRO A 538 4.81 1.11 -38.52
C PRO A 538 3.32 0.96 -38.19
N ASN A 539 2.54 0.42 -39.11
CA ASN A 539 1.11 0.15 -38.86
C ASN A 539 0.89 -0.87 -37.75
N GLU A 540 1.84 -1.74 -37.50
CA GLU A 540 1.84 -2.79 -36.47
C GLU A 540 1.69 -2.20 -35.07
N ILE A 541 2.10 -0.94 -34.82
CA ILE A 541 1.93 -0.23 -33.54
C ILE A 541 0.45 -0.25 -33.10
N THR A 542 -0.48 -0.19 -34.05
CA THR A 542 -1.92 -0.18 -33.77
C THR A 542 -2.44 -1.50 -33.19
N SER A 543 -1.64 -2.57 -33.21
CA SER A 543 -1.95 -3.84 -32.56
C SER A 543 -1.69 -3.84 -31.04
N MET A 544 -1.05 -2.78 -30.50
CA MET A 544 -0.71 -2.63 -29.08
C MET A 544 -1.92 -2.05 -28.32
N ARG A 545 -2.84 -2.92 -27.92
CA ARG A 545 -4.17 -2.54 -27.41
C ARG A 545 -4.17 -1.81 -26.06
N ILE A 546 -3.12 -1.97 -25.27
CA ILE A 546 -3.00 -1.39 -23.92
C ILE A 546 -1.98 -0.25 -23.85
N LEU A 547 -1.43 0.19 -25.00
CA LEU A 547 -0.49 1.30 -25.05
C LEU A 547 -1.19 2.59 -24.65
N ASN A 548 -0.68 3.25 -23.60
CA ASN A 548 -1.24 4.49 -23.04
C ASN A 548 -0.46 5.73 -23.51
N TYR A 549 0.85 5.62 -23.60
CA TYR A 549 1.75 6.71 -23.93
C TYR A 549 2.64 6.35 -25.12
N LEU A 550 2.67 7.22 -26.14
CA LEU A 550 3.54 7.07 -27.31
C LEU A 550 4.16 8.41 -27.67
N ASN A 551 5.45 8.55 -27.43
CA ASN A 551 6.22 9.72 -27.84
C ASN A 551 7.30 9.31 -28.87
N ILE A 552 7.21 9.84 -30.08
CA ILE A 552 8.18 9.65 -31.17
C ILE A 552 8.60 11.00 -31.74
N SER A 553 8.40 12.06 -30.99
CA SER A 553 8.70 13.43 -31.41
C SER A 553 10.20 13.68 -31.63
N ARG A 554 10.55 14.74 -32.35
CA ARG A 554 11.95 15.16 -32.60
C ARG A 554 12.80 14.02 -33.16
N ASN A 555 12.36 13.48 -34.30
CA ASN A 555 13.01 12.49 -35.11
C ASN A 555 13.00 12.91 -36.61
N HIS A 556 13.36 11.99 -37.50
CA HIS A 556 13.33 12.20 -38.98
C HIS A 556 12.27 11.31 -39.64
N LEU A 557 11.16 11.02 -38.95
CA LEU A 557 10.10 10.15 -39.46
C LEU A 557 9.37 10.84 -40.62
N VAL A 558 8.97 10.03 -41.61
CA VAL A 558 8.31 10.47 -42.84
C VAL A 558 6.98 9.72 -43.06
N GLY A 559 6.19 10.16 -44.04
CA GLY A 559 4.93 9.51 -44.40
C GLY A 559 3.78 9.94 -43.50
N SER A 560 2.66 9.22 -43.59
CA SER A 560 1.44 9.59 -42.87
C SER A 560 1.33 8.92 -41.49
N ILE A 561 0.61 9.55 -40.59
CA ILE A 561 0.21 8.94 -39.31
C ILE A 561 -0.82 7.86 -39.62
N PRO A 562 -0.60 6.59 -39.17
CA PRO A 562 -1.55 5.51 -39.41
C PRO A 562 -2.94 5.84 -38.87
N GLY A 563 -3.97 5.87 -39.75
CA GLY A 563 -5.34 6.22 -39.34
C GLY A 563 -5.95 5.27 -38.31
N SER A 564 -5.48 4.03 -38.26
CA SER A 564 -5.90 3.01 -37.28
C SER A 564 -5.48 3.32 -35.82
N ILE A 565 -4.55 4.26 -35.59
CA ILE A 565 -4.26 4.79 -34.24
C ILE A 565 -5.53 5.40 -33.60
N ALA A 566 -6.45 5.94 -34.41
CA ALA A 566 -7.74 6.44 -33.95
C ALA A 566 -8.56 5.40 -33.13
N SER A 567 -8.35 4.10 -33.38
CA SER A 567 -9.06 3.00 -32.72
C SER A 567 -8.36 2.48 -31.47
N MET A 568 -7.18 3.01 -31.10
CA MET A 568 -6.42 2.59 -29.93
C MET A 568 -6.99 3.23 -28.66
N GLN A 569 -8.05 2.63 -28.10
CA GLN A 569 -8.82 3.21 -26.96
C GLN A 569 -8.00 3.47 -25.71
N SER A 570 -6.92 2.75 -25.48
CA SER A 570 -6.05 2.92 -24.31
C SER A 570 -5.06 4.08 -24.46
N LEU A 571 -4.83 4.56 -25.69
CA LEU A 571 -3.81 5.56 -25.96
C LEU A 571 -4.30 6.95 -25.51
N THR A 572 -3.77 7.43 -24.40
CA THR A 572 -4.19 8.68 -23.74
C THR A 572 -3.28 9.85 -24.04
N SER A 573 -2.03 9.58 -24.41
CA SER A 573 -1.03 10.62 -24.71
C SER A 573 -0.17 10.23 -25.90
N VAL A 574 -0.02 11.18 -26.84
CA VAL A 574 0.89 11.03 -27.99
C VAL A 574 1.68 12.31 -28.21
N ASP A 575 2.89 12.14 -28.71
CA ASP A 575 3.67 13.24 -29.28
C ASP A 575 4.36 12.79 -30.58
N PHE A 576 3.93 13.35 -31.72
CA PHE A 576 4.49 13.15 -33.05
C PHE A 576 5.20 14.41 -33.57
N SER A 577 5.34 15.43 -32.72
CA SER A 577 5.84 16.74 -33.12
C SER A 577 7.28 16.68 -33.62
N TYR A 578 7.68 17.68 -34.41
CA TYR A 578 9.04 17.85 -34.91
C TYR A 578 9.60 16.61 -35.64
N ASN A 579 8.87 16.15 -36.65
CA ASN A 579 9.27 15.16 -37.64
C ASN A 579 9.10 15.69 -39.08
N ASN A 580 9.13 14.83 -40.06
CA ASN A 580 8.85 15.14 -41.46
C ASN A 580 7.60 14.37 -41.95
N LEU A 581 6.60 14.24 -41.08
CA LEU A 581 5.35 13.56 -41.36
C LEU A 581 4.47 14.39 -42.29
N SER A 582 3.65 13.72 -43.12
CA SER A 582 2.81 14.34 -44.13
C SER A 582 1.39 13.75 -44.13
N GLY A 583 0.46 14.47 -44.79
CA GLY A 583 -0.91 14.06 -44.98
C GLY A 583 -1.88 14.48 -43.90
N LEU A 584 -3.07 13.89 -43.89
CA LEU A 584 -4.17 14.29 -43.03
C LEU A 584 -4.02 13.68 -41.63
N VAL A 585 -4.03 14.48 -40.58
CA VAL A 585 -4.19 14.03 -39.20
C VAL A 585 -5.64 13.55 -39.02
N PRO A 586 -5.87 12.32 -38.58
CA PRO A 586 -7.24 11.82 -38.38
C PRO A 586 -8.01 12.69 -37.40
N GLY A 587 -9.24 13.11 -37.75
CA GLY A 587 -10.09 13.96 -36.90
C GLY A 587 -11.06 13.17 -36.02
N THR A 588 -10.94 11.83 -35.92
CA THR A 588 -11.90 10.94 -35.28
C THR A 588 -11.22 10.03 -34.27
N GLY A 589 -12.00 9.42 -33.39
CA GLY A 589 -11.49 8.51 -32.35
C GLY A 589 -10.61 9.22 -31.34
N GLN A 590 -9.52 8.57 -30.89
CA GLN A 590 -8.60 9.12 -29.89
C GLN A 590 -7.95 10.44 -30.29
N PHE A 591 -7.79 10.72 -31.60
CA PHE A 591 -7.22 11.97 -32.09
C PHE A 591 -8.00 13.22 -31.64
N SER A 592 -9.30 13.07 -31.37
CA SER A 592 -10.11 14.21 -30.85
C SER A 592 -9.73 14.66 -29.45
N TYR A 593 -8.94 13.87 -28.73
CA TYR A 593 -8.49 14.14 -27.35
C TYR A 593 -7.05 14.65 -27.29
N PHE A 594 -6.26 14.46 -28.34
CA PHE A 594 -4.85 14.86 -28.34
C PHE A 594 -4.69 16.36 -28.57
N ASN A 595 -3.70 16.95 -27.90
CA ASN A 595 -3.39 18.36 -28.06
C ASN A 595 -2.81 18.62 -29.45
N TYR A 596 -3.12 19.76 -30.05
CA TYR A 596 -2.54 20.18 -31.32
C TYR A 596 -1.00 20.26 -31.29
N THR A 597 -0.43 20.57 -30.12
CA THR A 597 1.02 20.59 -29.88
C THR A 597 1.70 19.26 -30.22
N SER A 598 1.01 18.16 -30.09
CA SER A 598 1.51 16.82 -30.43
C SER A 598 1.81 16.59 -31.91
N PHE A 599 1.42 17.52 -32.76
CA PHE A 599 1.58 17.45 -34.22
C PHE A 599 2.43 18.57 -34.80
N LEU A 600 2.82 19.56 -34.00
CA LEU A 600 3.60 20.73 -34.44
C LEU A 600 4.95 20.32 -35.07
N GLY A 601 5.51 21.17 -35.88
CA GLY A 601 6.83 20.96 -36.47
C GLY A 601 6.88 19.88 -37.57
N ASN A 602 5.73 19.49 -38.13
CA ASN A 602 5.62 18.65 -39.34
C ASN A 602 5.06 19.47 -40.50
N PRO A 603 5.90 19.97 -41.42
CA PRO A 603 5.46 20.98 -42.42
C PRO A 603 4.34 20.53 -43.35
N ASP A 604 4.27 19.23 -43.64
CA ASP A 604 3.34 18.64 -44.62
C ASP A 604 2.15 17.93 -43.99
N LEU A 605 1.98 18.01 -42.62
CA LEU A 605 0.76 17.59 -41.94
C LEU A 605 -0.33 18.68 -42.06
N CYS A 606 -1.57 18.22 -42.23
CA CYS A 606 -2.76 19.04 -42.31
C CYS A 606 -3.95 18.42 -41.59
N GLY A 607 -5.02 19.14 -41.39
CA GLY A 607 -6.22 18.60 -40.77
C GLY A 607 -6.82 19.53 -39.71
N PRO A 608 -7.70 19.01 -38.81
CA PRO A 608 -8.54 19.81 -37.92
C PRO A 608 -7.83 20.87 -37.07
N TYR A 609 -6.54 20.67 -36.79
CA TYR A 609 -5.75 21.50 -35.87
C TYR A 609 -4.58 22.24 -36.57
N LEU A 610 -4.25 21.89 -37.81
CA LEU A 610 -3.05 22.36 -38.52
C LEU A 610 -3.34 23.16 -39.80
N GLY A 611 -4.62 23.30 -40.14
CA GLY A 611 -5.07 23.99 -41.37
C GLY A 611 -5.46 23.04 -42.50
N ALA A 612 -6.03 23.63 -43.60
CA ALA A 612 -6.55 22.86 -44.73
C ALA A 612 -5.45 22.13 -45.49
N CYS A 613 -5.71 20.89 -45.91
CA CYS A 613 -4.80 20.15 -46.78
C CYS A 613 -4.71 20.79 -48.18
N LYS A 614 -3.51 20.91 -48.74
CA LYS A 614 -3.31 21.33 -50.11
C LYS A 614 -3.83 20.22 -51.05
N ASP A 615 -4.79 20.54 -51.94
CA ASP A 615 -5.38 19.60 -52.89
C ASP A 615 -4.33 19.03 -53.85
N GLY A 616 -4.15 17.73 -53.82
CA GLY A 616 -3.24 17.01 -54.70
C GLY A 616 -3.56 15.52 -54.76
N VAL A 617 -4.40 15.16 -55.75
CA VAL A 617 -4.50 13.82 -56.44
C VAL A 617 -5.13 12.66 -55.68
N VAL A 618 -6.38 12.42 -56.03
CA VAL A 618 -7.09 11.17 -55.87
C VAL A 618 -6.81 10.27 -57.09
N ASN A 619 -6.42 8.99 -56.87
CA ASN A 619 -6.59 7.86 -57.78
C ASN A 619 -6.80 6.62 -56.88
N GLY A 620 -7.74 5.79 -57.05
CA GLY A 620 -8.68 5.38 -58.11
C GLY A 620 -9.13 3.97 -57.69
N ALA A 621 -10.42 3.77 -57.61
CA ALA A 621 -11.03 2.51 -57.26
C ALA A 621 -10.95 1.49 -58.42
N ASN A 622 -10.82 0.21 -58.13
CA ASN A 622 -11.15 -0.85 -59.06
C ASN A 622 -12.17 -1.81 -58.49
N GLN A 623 -13.28 -1.85 -59.21
CA GLN A 623 -14.34 -2.87 -59.08
C GLN A 623 -13.95 -4.13 -59.88
N SER A 624 -14.30 -5.30 -59.43
CA SER A 624 -14.34 -6.54 -60.23
C SER A 624 -15.70 -7.25 -60.11
N HIS A 625 -16.13 -7.67 -61.27
CA HIS A 625 -17.43 -8.26 -61.60
C HIS A 625 -17.61 -9.67 -61.14
N HIS A 626 -18.86 -10.06 -60.86
CA HIS A 626 -19.36 -11.41 -60.69
C HIS A 626 -19.82 -12.02 -62.02
N ASP A 627 -19.52 -13.31 -62.23
CA ASP A 627 -20.07 -14.11 -63.28
C ASP A 627 -20.88 -15.29 -62.72
N LYS A 628 -22.03 -15.60 -63.41
CA LYS A 628 -23.00 -16.63 -63.04
C LYS A 628 -22.82 -17.84 -63.92
N GLY A 629 -22.75 -19.04 -63.32
CA GLY A 629 -22.77 -20.31 -63.99
C GLY A 629 -24.00 -21.20 -63.70
N HIS A 630 -24.58 -21.74 -64.73
CA HIS A 630 -25.79 -22.59 -64.74
C HIS A 630 -25.50 -24.06 -64.40
N LEU A 631 -26.40 -24.69 -63.64
CA LEU A 631 -26.31 -26.14 -63.30
C LEU A 631 -27.35 -27.04 -64.12
N SER A 632 -26.87 -28.20 -64.51
CA SER A 632 -27.52 -29.24 -65.35
C SER A 632 -28.52 -30.18 -64.63
N SER A 633 -29.39 -30.80 -65.37
CA SER A 633 -30.68 -31.42 -65.07
C SER A 633 -30.73 -32.79 -64.36
N THR A 634 -29.61 -33.43 -64.06
CA THR A 634 -29.59 -34.82 -63.52
C THR A 634 -29.62 -34.93 -61.99
N VAL A 635 -29.61 -33.78 -61.25
CA VAL A 635 -29.56 -33.73 -59.80
C VAL A 635 -30.96 -33.69 -59.12
N LYS A 636 -32.04 -33.55 -59.91
CA LYS A 636 -33.39 -33.35 -59.39
C LYS A 636 -34.08 -34.55 -58.74
N LEU A 637 -33.62 -35.78 -59.07
CA LEU A 637 -34.27 -37.00 -58.57
C LEU A 637 -33.71 -37.50 -57.24
N LEU A 638 -32.46 -37.16 -56.88
CA LEU A 638 -31.86 -37.47 -55.61
C LEU A 638 -32.29 -36.49 -54.48
N LEU A 639 -32.83 -35.34 -54.90
CA LEU A 639 -33.31 -34.28 -53.92
C LEU A 639 -34.63 -34.64 -53.24
N VAL A 640 -35.50 -35.48 -53.81
CA VAL A 640 -36.79 -35.76 -53.20
C VAL A 640 -36.70 -36.79 -52.07
N ILE A 641 -35.78 -37.73 -52.13
CA ILE A 641 -35.54 -38.71 -51.06
C ILE A 641 -34.73 -38.08 -49.91
N GLY A 642 -33.81 -37.17 -50.24
CA GLY A 642 -33.08 -36.36 -49.22
C GLY A 642 -33.97 -35.39 -48.44
N LEU A 643 -35.01 -34.85 -49.09
CA LEU A 643 -35.94 -33.90 -48.44
C LEU A 643 -36.84 -34.53 -47.39
N LEU A 644 -37.22 -35.85 -47.56
CA LEU A 644 -38.01 -36.53 -46.51
C LEU A 644 -37.18 -36.95 -45.31
N ALA A 645 -35.91 -37.31 -45.47
CA ALA A 645 -35.00 -37.56 -44.35
C ALA A 645 -34.59 -36.23 -43.65
N CYS A 646 -34.36 -35.15 -44.41
CA CYS A 646 -34.10 -33.81 -43.86
C CYS A 646 -35.28 -33.27 -43.08
N SER A 647 -36.55 -33.53 -43.46
CA SER A 647 -37.71 -32.99 -42.71
C SER A 647 -37.85 -33.58 -41.30
N ILE A 648 -37.49 -34.86 -41.12
CA ILE A 648 -37.48 -35.49 -39.78
C ILE A 648 -36.29 -34.94 -38.93
N VAL A 649 -35.14 -34.78 -39.53
CA VAL A 649 -33.98 -34.19 -38.84
C VAL A 649 -34.24 -32.70 -38.51
N PHE A 650 -34.92 -31.97 -39.42
CA PHE A 650 -35.33 -30.58 -39.16
C PHE A 650 -36.37 -30.46 -38.03
N ALA A 651 -37.34 -31.40 -37.93
CA ALA A 651 -38.31 -31.39 -36.84
C ALA A 651 -37.63 -31.67 -35.50
N ILE A 652 -36.69 -32.61 -35.44
CA ILE A 652 -35.88 -32.86 -34.21
C ILE A 652 -34.97 -31.70 -33.89
N ALA A 653 -34.31 -31.13 -34.91
CA ALA A 653 -33.48 -29.93 -34.74
C ALA A 653 -34.30 -28.69 -34.33
N ALA A 654 -35.53 -28.54 -34.86
CA ALA A 654 -36.44 -27.45 -34.46
C ALA A 654 -36.90 -27.57 -33.00
N ILE A 655 -37.16 -28.81 -32.51
CA ILE A 655 -37.48 -29.04 -31.09
C ILE A 655 -36.26 -28.75 -30.19
N PHE A 656 -35.07 -29.16 -30.58
CA PHE A 656 -33.82 -28.84 -29.89
C PHE A 656 -33.55 -27.35 -29.93
N LYS A 657 -33.76 -26.70 -31.09
CA LYS A 657 -33.58 -25.27 -31.25
C LYS A 657 -34.61 -24.44 -30.48
N ALA A 658 -35.87 -24.89 -30.40
CA ALA A 658 -36.93 -24.29 -29.60
C ALA A 658 -36.65 -24.41 -28.07
N ARG A 659 -36.15 -25.57 -27.64
CA ARG A 659 -35.67 -25.76 -26.25
C ARG A 659 -34.43 -24.93 -25.94
N SER A 660 -33.48 -24.83 -26.88
CA SER A 660 -32.29 -24.00 -26.81
C SER A 660 -32.66 -22.50 -26.83
N LEU A 661 -33.61 -22.09 -27.68
CA LEU A 661 -34.11 -20.70 -27.72
C LEU A 661 -34.88 -20.32 -26.44
N LYS A 662 -35.64 -21.23 -25.83
CA LYS A 662 -36.31 -20.99 -24.56
C LYS A 662 -35.29 -20.84 -23.42
N LYS A 663 -34.28 -21.71 -23.39
CA LYS A 663 -33.17 -21.63 -22.47
C LYS A 663 -32.28 -20.39 -22.72
N ALA A 664 -32.13 -19.95 -23.95
CA ALA A 664 -31.43 -18.73 -24.33
C ALA A 664 -32.22 -17.44 -24.05
N SER A 665 -33.58 -17.52 -24.11
CA SER A 665 -34.43 -16.38 -23.72
C SER A 665 -34.50 -16.19 -22.21
N GLU A 666 -34.55 -17.27 -21.43
CA GLU A 666 -34.44 -17.24 -19.97
C GLU A 666 -33.06 -16.78 -19.51
N ALA A 667 -31.99 -17.11 -20.24
CA ALA A 667 -30.62 -16.66 -19.98
C ALA A 667 -30.36 -15.19 -20.39
N ARG A 668 -31.22 -14.59 -21.23
CA ARG A 668 -31.13 -13.18 -21.65
C ARG A 668 -32.05 -12.26 -20.87
N ALA A 669 -32.86 -12.77 -19.97
CA ALA A 669 -33.71 -11.93 -19.11
C ALA A 669 -32.84 -11.09 -18.17
N TRP A 670 -33.06 -9.79 -18.17
CA TRP A 670 -32.39 -8.88 -17.24
C TRP A 670 -32.94 -9.08 -15.84
N LYS A 671 -32.05 -9.16 -14.86
CA LYS A 671 -32.40 -9.27 -13.45
C LYS A 671 -31.88 -8.04 -12.71
N LEU A 672 -32.81 -7.27 -12.14
CA LEU A 672 -32.47 -6.17 -11.22
C LEU A 672 -32.30 -6.72 -9.80
N THR A 673 -31.14 -6.46 -9.22
CA THR A 673 -30.85 -6.72 -7.81
C THR A 673 -30.65 -5.38 -7.12
N SER A 674 -31.49 -5.06 -6.14
CA SER A 674 -31.47 -3.77 -5.44
C SER A 674 -30.86 -3.91 -4.05
N PHE A 675 -30.17 -2.85 -3.58
CA PHE A 675 -29.62 -2.74 -2.23
C PHE A 675 -30.54 -1.99 -1.26
N GLN A 676 -31.65 -1.46 -1.78
CA GLN A 676 -32.73 -0.82 -1.04
C GLN A 676 -34.06 -1.04 -1.79
N ARG A 677 -35.18 -0.67 -1.18
CA ARG A 677 -36.47 -0.73 -1.88
C ARG A 677 -36.46 0.31 -3.01
N LEU A 678 -36.65 -0.14 -4.23
CA LEU A 678 -36.77 0.68 -5.43
C LEU A 678 -38.20 0.58 -5.99
N ASP A 679 -38.73 1.70 -6.44
CA ASP A 679 -40.09 1.79 -7.01
C ASP A 679 -40.01 1.80 -8.57
N PHE A 680 -38.98 1.15 -9.14
CA PHE A 680 -38.82 0.97 -10.58
C PHE A 680 -38.23 -0.41 -10.90
N THR A 681 -38.33 -0.83 -12.17
CA THR A 681 -38.01 -2.17 -12.66
C THR A 681 -36.72 -2.19 -13.50
N ALA A 682 -36.29 -3.39 -13.93
CA ALA A 682 -35.18 -3.54 -14.86
C ALA A 682 -35.47 -2.89 -16.23
N ASP A 683 -36.74 -2.92 -16.68
CA ASP A 683 -37.13 -2.36 -17.97
C ASP A 683 -37.03 -0.81 -17.95
N ASP A 684 -37.36 -0.17 -16.84
CA ASP A 684 -37.20 1.27 -16.67
C ASP A 684 -35.72 1.70 -16.74
N VAL A 685 -34.84 0.88 -16.15
CA VAL A 685 -33.36 1.09 -16.23
C VAL A 685 -32.87 0.93 -17.69
N LEU A 686 -33.38 -0.07 -18.41
CA LEU A 686 -32.99 -0.32 -19.80
C LEU A 686 -33.48 0.79 -20.76
N ASP A 687 -34.64 1.35 -20.49
CA ASP A 687 -35.16 2.50 -21.24
C ASP A 687 -34.30 3.75 -21.15
N SER A 688 -33.46 3.84 -20.12
CA SER A 688 -32.49 4.93 -19.96
C SER A 688 -31.28 4.82 -20.90
N LEU A 689 -31.02 3.66 -21.51
CA LEU A 689 -29.80 3.39 -22.31
C LEU A 689 -29.90 3.94 -23.75
N LYS A 690 -30.37 5.18 -23.91
CA LYS A 690 -30.49 5.87 -25.19
C LYS A 690 -29.26 6.78 -25.40
N GLU A 691 -28.85 7.01 -26.65
CA GLU A 691 -27.70 7.85 -26.97
C GLU A 691 -27.82 9.28 -26.43
N ASP A 692 -29.02 9.83 -26.44
CA ASP A 692 -29.32 11.18 -25.92
C ASP A 692 -29.17 11.30 -24.41
N ASN A 693 -29.18 10.21 -23.69
CA ASN A 693 -29.05 10.14 -22.23
C ASN A 693 -27.61 9.95 -21.76
N ILE A 694 -26.64 9.87 -22.66
CA ILE A 694 -25.24 9.68 -22.30
C ILE A 694 -24.70 10.94 -21.66
N ILE A 695 -24.22 10.79 -20.41
CA ILE A 695 -23.57 11.86 -19.63
C ILE A 695 -22.07 11.66 -19.47
N GLY A 696 -21.55 10.46 -19.76
CA GLY A 696 -20.13 10.19 -19.69
C GLY A 696 -19.72 8.94 -20.49
N LYS A 697 -18.54 8.97 -21.13
CA LYS A 697 -17.92 7.82 -21.81
C LYS A 697 -16.47 7.75 -21.39
N GLY A 698 -16.00 6.58 -20.95
CA GLY A 698 -14.61 6.38 -20.54
C GLY A 698 -14.20 4.90 -20.54
N GLY A 699 -12.97 4.62 -20.12
CA GLY A 699 -12.44 3.26 -20.02
C GLY A 699 -13.23 2.34 -19.08
N ALA A 700 -13.85 2.91 -18.04
CA ALA A 700 -14.69 2.20 -17.09
C ALA A 700 -16.14 1.94 -17.59
N GLY A 701 -16.50 2.39 -18.80
CA GLY A 701 -17.82 2.17 -19.39
C GLY A 701 -18.51 3.45 -19.86
N ILE A 702 -19.83 3.32 -20.12
CA ILE A 702 -20.69 4.43 -20.56
C ILE A 702 -21.72 4.71 -19.45
N VAL A 703 -21.85 5.97 -19.07
CA VAL A 703 -22.80 6.41 -18.05
C VAL A 703 -23.98 7.15 -18.70
N TYR A 704 -25.19 6.74 -18.36
CA TYR A 704 -26.45 7.29 -18.85
C TYR A 704 -27.22 7.95 -17.70
N LYS A 705 -27.91 9.03 -17.99
CA LYS A 705 -28.89 9.63 -17.08
C LYS A 705 -30.24 8.97 -17.31
N GLY A 706 -30.85 8.43 -16.25
CA GLY A 706 -32.18 7.85 -16.27
C GLY A 706 -33.18 8.68 -15.47
N ALA A 707 -34.40 8.87 -16.01
CA ALA A 707 -35.53 9.39 -15.28
C ALA A 707 -36.48 8.23 -15.02
N MET A 708 -36.67 7.88 -13.75
CA MET A 708 -37.49 6.75 -13.33
C MET A 708 -38.96 7.16 -13.28
N PRO A 709 -39.93 6.20 -13.33
CA PRO A 709 -41.35 6.50 -13.32
C PRO A 709 -41.85 7.30 -12.09
N ASN A 710 -41.16 7.15 -10.97
CA ASN A 710 -41.40 7.90 -9.73
C ASN A 710 -40.84 9.33 -9.71
N GLY A 711 -40.20 9.78 -10.83
CA GLY A 711 -39.53 11.08 -10.94
C GLY A 711 -38.10 11.13 -10.39
N GLU A 712 -37.59 10.02 -9.83
CA GLU A 712 -36.23 9.92 -9.34
C GLU A 712 -35.22 9.91 -10.53
N LEU A 713 -34.14 10.68 -10.41
CA LEU A 713 -33.06 10.69 -11.39
C LEU A 713 -31.97 9.73 -10.94
N VAL A 714 -31.55 8.85 -11.85
CA VAL A 714 -30.48 7.87 -11.62
C VAL A 714 -29.36 8.02 -12.66
N ALA A 715 -28.15 7.57 -12.29
CA ALA A 715 -27.05 7.37 -13.21
C ALA A 715 -26.86 5.87 -13.45
N VAL A 716 -26.89 5.43 -14.71
CA VAL A 716 -26.72 4.03 -15.10
C VAL A 716 -25.39 3.84 -15.79
N LYS A 717 -24.42 3.16 -15.14
CA LYS A 717 -23.11 2.85 -15.69
C LYS A 717 -23.17 1.49 -16.39
N ARG A 718 -22.99 1.49 -17.71
CA ARG A 718 -22.87 0.30 -18.53
C ARG A 718 -21.43 -0.10 -18.67
N LEU A 719 -21.05 -1.25 -18.14
CA LEU A 719 -19.68 -1.77 -18.23
C LEU A 719 -19.39 -2.37 -19.62
N PRO A 720 -18.10 -2.41 -20.05
CA PRO A 720 -17.72 -3.02 -21.32
C PRO A 720 -18.16 -4.49 -21.42
N VAL A 721 -18.52 -4.92 -22.63
CA VAL A 721 -18.98 -6.30 -22.88
C VAL A 721 -17.83 -7.29 -22.63
N MET A 722 -18.09 -8.35 -21.87
CA MET A 722 -17.11 -9.42 -21.63
C MET A 722 -16.81 -10.18 -22.93
N SER A 723 -15.55 -10.19 -23.36
CA SER A 723 -15.11 -11.14 -24.39
C SER A 723 -15.02 -12.54 -23.78
N ARG A 724 -15.52 -13.57 -24.51
CA ARG A 724 -15.46 -14.97 -24.07
C ARG A 724 -14.01 -15.37 -23.80
N GLY A 725 -13.66 -15.62 -22.53
CA GLY A 725 -12.34 -16.07 -22.09
C GLY A 725 -11.56 -15.08 -21.21
N SER A 726 -12.07 -13.88 -20.93
CA SER A 726 -11.44 -12.94 -19.98
C SER A 726 -11.93 -13.20 -18.55
N SER A 727 -11.01 -13.42 -17.62
CA SER A 727 -11.30 -13.56 -16.19
C SER A 727 -11.51 -12.21 -15.47
N HIS A 728 -11.45 -11.08 -16.18
CA HIS A 728 -11.60 -9.75 -15.60
C HIS A 728 -13.03 -9.24 -15.71
N ASP A 729 -13.65 -9.01 -14.59
CA ASP A 729 -15.03 -8.51 -14.47
C ASP A 729 -15.17 -6.97 -14.58
N HIS A 730 -14.12 -6.28 -15.09
CA HIS A 730 -14.04 -4.83 -15.25
C HIS A 730 -14.46 -4.01 -14.01
N GLY A 731 -14.21 -4.53 -12.81
CA GLY A 731 -14.52 -3.87 -11.54
C GLY A 731 -15.97 -4.02 -11.07
N PHE A 732 -16.82 -4.77 -11.79
CA PHE A 732 -18.24 -4.96 -11.41
C PHE A 732 -18.39 -5.58 -10.01
N ASN A 733 -17.65 -6.66 -9.73
CA ASN A 733 -17.70 -7.31 -8.42
C ASN A 733 -17.10 -6.41 -7.33
N ALA A 734 -16.03 -5.67 -7.63
CA ALA A 734 -15.42 -4.75 -6.67
C ALA A 734 -16.43 -3.66 -6.25
N GLU A 735 -17.13 -3.03 -7.20
CA GLU A 735 -18.14 -2.00 -6.90
C GLU A 735 -19.32 -2.57 -6.11
N ILE A 736 -19.83 -3.76 -6.47
CA ILE A 736 -20.94 -4.41 -5.75
C ILE A 736 -20.53 -4.81 -4.33
N GLN A 737 -19.37 -5.42 -4.17
CA GLN A 737 -18.91 -5.86 -2.86
C GLN A 737 -18.63 -4.70 -1.92
N THR A 738 -18.10 -3.59 -2.45
CA THR A 738 -17.78 -2.39 -1.68
C THR A 738 -19.05 -1.55 -1.43
N LEU A 739 -19.64 -0.95 -2.46
CA LEU A 739 -20.76 -0.03 -2.31
C LEU A 739 -22.07 -0.71 -1.89
N GLY A 740 -22.19 -2.02 -2.08
CA GLY A 740 -23.34 -2.79 -1.59
C GLY A 740 -23.40 -2.87 -0.07
N ARG A 741 -22.27 -2.73 0.63
CA ARG A 741 -22.13 -2.90 2.09
C ARG A 741 -21.99 -1.59 2.86
N ILE A 742 -21.46 -0.53 2.25
CA ILE A 742 -21.15 0.73 2.92
C ILE A 742 -22.19 1.80 2.63
N ARG A 743 -22.38 2.72 3.58
CA ARG A 743 -23.26 3.89 3.47
C ARG A 743 -22.64 5.06 4.21
N HIS A 744 -22.27 6.10 3.47
CA HIS A 744 -21.71 7.33 4.03
C HIS A 744 -22.17 8.54 3.19
N ARG A 745 -22.42 9.69 3.82
CA ARG A 745 -22.95 10.88 3.16
C ARG A 745 -22.04 11.47 2.07
N HIS A 746 -20.73 11.21 2.14
CA HIS A 746 -19.71 11.67 1.18
C HIS A 746 -19.17 10.52 0.31
N ILE A 747 -19.95 9.46 0.12
CA ILE A 747 -19.69 8.37 -0.82
C ILE A 747 -20.93 8.19 -1.68
N VAL A 748 -20.74 8.04 -3.01
CA VAL A 748 -21.83 7.82 -3.95
C VAL A 748 -22.62 6.55 -3.60
N ARG A 749 -23.95 6.64 -3.66
CA ARG A 749 -24.81 5.53 -3.29
C ARG A 749 -25.11 4.64 -4.50
N LEU A 750 -24.76 3.38 -4.42
CA LEU A 750 -25.19 2.34 -5.36
C LEU A 750 -26.61 1.87 -4.97
N LEU A 751 -27.58 2.11 -5.85
CA LEU A 751 -28.99 1.76 -5.66
C LEU A 751 -29.24 0.28 -5.96
N GLY A 752 -28.59 -0.24 -7.00
CA GLY A 752 -28.71 -1.62 -7.43
C GLY A 752 -27.90 -1.92 -8.67
N PHE A 753 -28.06 -3.13 -9.21
CA PHE A 753 -27.45 -3.51 -10.49
C PHE A 753 -28.39 -4.39 -11.32
N CYS A 754 -28.27 -4.26 -12.64
CA CYS A 754 -28.90 -5.15 -13.59
C CYS A 754 -27.84 -5.98 -14.29
N SER A 755 -28.02 -7.29 -14.39
CA SER A 755 -27.09 -8.16 -15.09
C SER A 755 -27.83 -9.15 -15.98
N ASN A 756 -27.21 -9.44 -17.12
CA ASN A 756 -27.48 -10.61 -17.94
C ASN A 756 -26.16 -11.30 -18.28
N HIS A 757 -26.19 -12.42 -19.03
CA HIS A 757 -24.95 -13.17 -19.38
C HIS A 757 -23.99 -12.41 -20.30
N GLU A 758 -24.36 -11.27 -20.84
CA GLU A 758 -23.56 -10.52 -21.84
C GLU A 758 -23.13 -9.14 -21.34
N THR A 759 -23.88 -8.50 -20.43
CA THR A 759 -23.63 -7.10 -20.01
C THR A 759 -24.07 -6.87 -18.57
N ASN A 760 -23.33 -6.02 -17.88
CA ASN A 760 -23.59 -5.58 -16.51
C ASN A 760 -23.86 -4.07 -16.47
N LEU A 761 -24.88 -3.68 -15.70
CA LEU A 761 -25.27 -2.29 -15.44
C LEU A 761 -25.25 -2.04 -13.94
N LEU A 762 -24.67 -0.91 -13.54
CA LEU A 762 -24.70 -0.41 -12.16
C LEU A 762 -25.60 0.82 -12.11
N VAL A 763 -26.47 0.91 -11.12
CA VAL A 763 -27.46 2.00 -10.97
C VAL A 763 -27.14 2.79 -9.72
N TYR A 764 -26.79 4.07 -9.88
CA TYR A 764 -26.41 4.99 -8.81
C TYR A 764 -27.41 6.14 -8.67
N GLU A 765 -27.36 6.83 -7.54
CA GLU A 765 -27.96 8.15 -7.42
C GLU A 765 -27.31 9.13 -8.43
N TYR A 766 -28.10 10.06 -8.95
CA TYR A 766 -27.63 11.00 -9.96
C TYR A 766 -27.03 12.26 -9.34
N MET A 767 -25.83 12.63 -9.77
CA MET A 767 -25.10 13.82 -9.33
C MET A 767 -25.20 14.93 -10.40
N PRO A 768 -26.04 15.96 -10.19
CA PRO A 768 -26.38 16.91 -11.24
C PRO A 768 -25.25 17.86 -11.65
N ASN A 769 -24.26 18.10 -10.77
CA ASN A 769 -23.15 18.98 -11.07
C ASN A 769 -21.93 18.23 -11.65
N GLY A 770 -22.04 16.90 -11.91
CA GLY A 770 -20.98 16.10 -12.54
C GLY A 770 -19.76 15.91 -11.64
N SER A 771 -18.56 15.74 -12.23
CA SER A 771 -17.34 15.55 -11.48
C SER A 771 -16.62 16.86 -11.15
N LEU A 772 -15.85 16.85 -10.05
CA LEU A 772 -14.99 17.98 -9.67
C LEU A 772 -14.02 18.33 -10.81
N GLY A 773 -13.44 17.32 -11.49
CA GLY A 773 -12.53 17.57 -12.61
C GLY A 773 -13.19 18.29 -13.78
N GLU A 774 -14.43 17.94 -14.14
CA GLU A 774 -15.20 18.64 -15.18
C GLU A 774 -15.54 20.07 -14.79
N VAL A 775 -15.92 20.32 -13.54
CA VAL A 775 -16.25 21.66 -13.05
C VAL A 775 -14.99 22.51 -12.94
N LEU A 776 -13.91 21.99 -12.36
CA LEU A 776 -12.69 22.77 -12.07
C LEU A 776 -11.91 23.13 -13.34
N HIS A 777 -11.78 22.18 -14.29
CA HIS A 777 -10.98 22.34 -15.51
C HIS A 777 -11.79 22.64 -16.76
N GLY A 778 -13.12 22.57 -16.70
CA GLY A 778 -14.02 22.87 -17.81
C GLY A 778 -14.21 24.37 -18.05
N LYS A 779 -14.93 24.70 -19.11
CA LYS A 779 -15.27 26.11 -19.46
C LYS A 779 -16.08 26.83 -18.36
N LYS A 780 -16.70 26.10 -17.46
CA LYS A 780 -17.49 26.62 -16.31
C LYS A 780 -16.66 26.77 -15.02
N GLY A 781 -15.38 26.46 -15.05
CA GLY A 781 -14.52 26.40 -13.84
C GLY A 781 -14.32 27.74 -13.10
N GLY A 782 -14.61 28.87 -13.75
CA GLY A 782 -14.54 30.20 -13.13
C GLY A 782 -15.56 30.47 -12.03
N HIS A 783 -16.54 29.57 -11.82
CA HIS A 783 -17.63 29.76 -10.85
C HIS A 783 -17.43 28.97 -9.56
N LEU A 784 -16.31 28.22 -9.41
CA LEU A 784 -16.01 27.49 -8.18
C LEU A 784 -15.19 28.40 -7.25
N TYR A 785 -15.90 29.15 -6.37
CA TYR A 785 -15.28 30.04 -5.38
C TYR A 785 -14.54 29.25 -4.29
N TRP A 786 -13.66 29.92 -3.55
CA TRP A 786 -12.81 29.30 -2.55
C TRP A 786 -13.59 28.54 -1.49
N ASP A 787 -14.63 29.11 -0.92
CA ASP A 787 -15.45 28.46 0.12
C ASP A 787 -16.00 27.11 -0.35
N THR A 788 -16.40 27.02 -1.62
CA THR A 788 -16.90 25.77 -2.20
C THR A 788 -15.76 24.78 -2.42
N ARG A 789 -14.56 25.24 -2.85
CA ARG A 789 -13.39 24.38 -2.99
C ARG A 789 -12.94 23.82 -1.64
N TYR A 790 -12.93 24.64 -0.62
CA TYR A 790 -12.62 24.24 0.75
C TYR A 790 -13.63 23.22 1.29
N LYS A 791 -14.95 23.49 1.10
CA LYS A 791 -16.02 22.55 1.45
C LYS A 791 -15.81 21.19 0.77
N ILE A 792 -15.55 21.16 -0.53
CA ILE A 792 -15.28 19.94 -1.31
C ILE A 792 -14.06 19.18 -0.77
N ALA A 793 -12.97 19.89 -0.43
CA ALA A 793 -11.78 19.29 0.15
C ALA A 793 -12.07 18.55 1.46
N VAL A 794 -12.78 19.22 2.40
CA VAL A 794 -13.16 18.63 3.70
C VAL A 794 -14.11 17.44 3.54
N GLU A 795 -15.08 17.53 2.65
CA GLU A 795 -16.10 16.50 2.45
C GLU A 795 -15.55 15.24 1.76
N ALA A 796 -14.71 15.43 0.74
CA ALA A 796 -14.00 14.32 0.09
C ALA A 796 -13.03 13.63 1.06
N ALA A 797 -12.31 14.39 1.89
CA ALA A 797 -11.46 13.84 2.95
C ALA A 797 -12.25 12.97 3.93
N LYS A 798 -13.46 13.44 4.36
CA LYS A 798 -14.35 12.65 5.23
C LYS A 798 -14.82 11.35 4.57
N GLY A 799 -15.09 11.36 3.26
CA GLY A 799 -15.43 10.15 2.51
C GLY A 799 -14.30 9.11 2.53
N LEU A 800 -13.06 9.55 2.25
CA LEU A 800 -11.87 8.68 2.29
C LEU A 800 -11.52 8.24 3.72
N CYS A 801 -11.68 9.12 4.71
CA CYS A 801 -11.47 8.79 6.12
C CYS A 801 -12.39 7.64 6.57
N TYR A 802 -13.66 7.67 6.18
CA TYR A 802 -14.60 6.59 6.46
C TYR A 802 -14.14 5.24 5.85
N LEU A 803 -13.61 5.24 4.62
CA LEU A 803 -13.09 4.02 3.98
C LEU A 803 -11.90 3.43 4.73
N HIS A 804 -10.97 4.31 5.16
CA HIS A 804 -9.70 3.91 5.76
C HIS A 804 -9.78 3.60 7.25
N HIS A 805 -10.82 4.07 7.98
CA HIS A 805 -10.82 4.00 9.43
C HIS A 805 -12.11 3.48 10.05
N ASP A 806 -13.24 3.56 9.33
CA ASP A 806 -14.54 3.23 9.90
C ASP A 806 -15.17 2.01 9.21
N CYS A 807 -14.55 1.50 8.15
CA CYS A 807 -14.93 0.24 7.49
C CYS A 807 -14.16 -0.94 8.08
N SER A 808 -14.82 -2.09 8.24
CA SER A 808 -14.20 -3.35 8.63
C SER A 808 -14.59 -4.46 7.63
N PRO A 809 -13.62 -5.04 6.89
CA PRO A 809 -12.21 -4.63 6.77
C PRO A 809 -12.04 -3.26 6.10
N LEU A 810 -10.87 -2.63 6.28
CA LEU A 810 -10.50 -1.35 5.66
C LEU A 810 -10.59 -1.43 4.14
N ILE A 811 -10.96 -0.32 3.51
CA ILE A 811 -11.11 -0.23 2.05
C ILE A 811 -10.14 0.80 1.50
N VAL A 812 -9.29 0.39 0.56
CA VAL A 812 -8.45 1.29 -0.23
C VAL A 812 -9.11 1.51 -1.59
N HIS A 813 -9.25 2.77 -1.99
CA HIS A 813 -9.97 3.16 -3.22
C HIS A 813 -9.16 2.91 -4.49
N ARG A 814 -7.86 3.23 -4.50
CA ARG A 814 -6.88 3.00 -5.56
C ARG A 814 -7.02 3.84 -6.84
N ASP A 815 -8.06 4.65 -6.97
CA ASP A 815 -8.24 5.56 -8.10
C ASP A 815 -8.84 6.90 -7.65
N VAL A 816 -8.29 7.48 -6.58
CA VAL A 816 -8.68 8.82 -6.09
C VAL A 816 -8.19 9.85 -7.10
N LYS A 817 -9.12 10.64 -7.65
CA LYS A 817 -8.85 11.72 -8.61
C LYS A 817 -10.04 12.68 -8.68
N SER A 818 -9.83 13.90 -9.20
CA SER A 818 -10.90 14.90 -9.30
C SER A 818 -12.09 14.43 -10.16
N ASN A 819 -11.90 13.56 -11.15
CA ASN A 819 -12.99 12.98 -11.93
C ASN A 819 -13.83 11.95 -11.19
N ASN A 820 -13.31 11.37 -10.10
CA ASN A 820 -14.02 10.40 -9.25
C ASN A 820 -14.58 11.03 -7.97
N ILE A 821 -14.57 12.36 -7.86
CA ILE A 821 -15.29 13.13 -6.84
C ILE A 821 -16.47 13.79 -7.55
N LEU A 822 -17.67 13.30 -7.29
CA LEU A 822 -18.91 13.79 -7.88
C LEU A 822 -19.56 14.84 -6.96
N LEU A 823 -20.30 15.76 -7.57
CA LEU A 823 -20.91 16.91 -6.90
C LEU A 823 -22.44 16.85 -7.03
N ASP A 824 -23.13 16.88 -5.88
CA ASP A 824 -24.58 16.93 -5.85
C ASP A 824 -25.13 18.34 -6.19
N SER A 825 -26.44 18.54 -6.04
CA SER A 825 -27.11 19.83 -6.32
C SER A 825 -26.60 20.99 -5.44
N ASN A 826 -26.04 20.71 -4.28
CA ASN A 826 -25.53 21.69 -3.31
C ASN A 826 -24.00 21.82 -3.34
N PHE A 827 -23.33 21.24 -4.37
CA PHE A 827 -21.89 21.10 -4.46
C PHE A 827 -21.29 20.35 -3.26
N GLU A 828 -22.04 19.40 -2.65
CA GLU A 828 -21.47 18.45 -1.70
C GLU A 828 -20.69 17.36 -2.44
N ALA A 829 -19.54 17.01 -1.89
CA ALA A 829 -18.63 16.05 -2.52
C ALA A 829 -18.96 14.61 -2.15
N HIS A 830 -18.96 13.73 -3.16
CA HIS A 830 -19.17 12.29 -3.02
C HIS A 830 -18.08 11.51 -3.78
N VAL A 831 -17.33 10.68 -3.05
CA VAL A 831 -16.30 9.79 -3.65
C VAL A 831 -17.02 8.69 -4.43
N ALA A 832 -16.57 8.41 -5.65
CA ALA A 832 -17.20 7.51 -6.62
C ALA A 832 -16.19 6.66 -7.41
N ASP A 833 -16.67 5.70 -8.19
CA ASP A 833 -15.92 4.75 -9.04
C ASP A 833 -15.01 3.79 -8.25
N PHE A 834 -15.63 2.85 -7.56
CA PHE A 834 -15.00 1.80 -6.75
C PHE A 834 -14.58 0.57 -7.56
N GLY A 835 -14.48 0.67 -8.88
CA GLY A 835 -14.11 -0.44 -9.77
C GLY A 835 -12.70 -1.02 -9.53
N LEU A 836 -11.83 -0.26 -8.86
CA LEU A 836 -10.51 -0.68 -8.45
C LEU A 836 -10.37 -0.87 -6.94
N ALA A 837 -11.40 -0.61 -6.15
CA ALA A 837 -11.34 -0.68 -4.69
C ALA A 837 -11.02 -2.09 -4.18
N LYS A 838 -10.31 -2.16 -3.06
CA LYS A 838 -9.90 -3.42 -2.45
C LYS A 838 -10.04 -3.37 -0.93
N PHE A 839 -10.49 -4.51 -0.36
CA PHE A 839 -10.48 -4.74 1.08
C PHE A 839 -9.06 -5.11 1.52
N LEU A 840 -8.52 -4.44 2.52
CA LEU A 840 -7.30 -4.87 3.19
C LEU A 840 -7.70 -5.89 4.26
N GLN A 841 -7.27 -7.14 4.09
CA GLN A 841 -7.41 -8.16 5.14
C GLN A 841 -6.22 -8.05 6.10
N ASP A 842 -6.46 -8.21 7.39
CA ASP A 842 -5.48 -8.14 8.49
C ASP A 842 -4.35 -9.20 8.45
N SER A 843 -4.36 -10.09 7.48
CA SER A 843 -3.25 -11.01 7.27
C SER A 843 -2.13 -10.26 6.55
N GLY A 844 -1.07 -9.84 7.25
CA GLY A 844 0.10 -9.06 6.82
C GLY A 844 0.87 -9.56 5.58
N THR A 845 0.22 -10.20 4.65
CA THR A 845 0.66 -10.47 3.29
C THR A 845 0.10 -9.38 2.38
N SER A 846 0.87 -8.29 2.22
CA SER A 846 0.62 -7.38 1.11
C SER A 846 0.76 -8.20 -0.18
N GLU A 847 -0.36 -8.55 -0.80
CA GLU A 847 -0.35 -9.17 -2.11
C GLU A 847 0.27 -8.21 -3.10
N CYS A 848 1.41 -8.61 -3.67
CA CYS A 848 2.03 -7.90 -4.78
C CYS A 848 1.07 -7.97 -5.97
N MET A 849 0.59 -6.80 -6.43
CA MET A 849 -0.38 -6.73 -7.52
C MET A 849 0.30 -7.03 -8.86
N SER A 850 -0.36 -7.75 -9.74
CA SER A 850 0.17 -8.10 -11.05
C SER A 850 0.26 -6.93 -12.03
N ALA A 851 -0.33 -5.75 -11.70
CA ALA A 851 -0.27 -4.54 -12.52
C ALA A 851 -0.58 -3.28 -11.71
N ILE A 852 0.04 -2.14 -12.08
CA ILE A 852 -0.31 -0.82 -11.55
C ILE A 852 -1.69 -0.44 -12.09
N ALA A 853 -2.63 -0.13 -11.18
CA ALA A 853 -3.94 0.40 -11.52
C ALA A 853 -4.10 1.79 -10.92
N GLY A 854 -4.75 2.70 -11.65
CA GLY A 854 -4.97 4.09 -11.23
C GLY A 854 -4.69 5.08 -12.37
N SER A 855 -4.95 6.34 -12.13
CA SER A 855 -4.86 7.40 -13.13
C SER A 855 -3.50 8.11 -13.05
N TYR A 856 -2.81 8.22 -14.21
CA TYR A 856 -1.52 8.90 -14.32
C TYR A 856 -1.58 10.35 -13.76
N GLY A 857 -0.57 10.72 -12.99
CA GLY A 857 -0.51 12.01 -12.28
C GLY A 857 -1.09 11.98 -10.85
N TYR A 858 -1.80 10.89 -10.47
CA TYR A 858 -2.31 10.67 -9.12
C TYR A 858 -1.68 9.45 -8.44
N ILE A 859 -0.93 8.64 -9.18
CA ILE A 859 -0.32 7.41 -8.68
C ILE A 859 0.81 7.76 -7.72
N ALA A 860 0.75 7.24 -6.50
CA ALA A 860 1.78 7.42 -5.50
C ALA A 860 3.12 6.78 -5.95
N PRO A 861 4.27 7.41 -5.66
CA PRO A 861 5.58 6.91 -6.10
C PRO A 861 5.85 5.45 -5.70
N GLU A 862 5.59 5.10 -4.45
CA GLU A 862 5.79 3.73 -3.94
C GLU A 862 4.92 2.70 -4.65
N TYR A 863 3.69 3.06 -5.02
CA TYR A 863 2.82 2.16 -5.78
C TYR A 863 3.37 1.89 -7.17
N ALA A 864 3.94 2.91 -7.81
CA ALA A 864 4.58 2.75 -9.12
C ALA A 864 5.81 1.83 -9.05
N TYR A 865 6.52 1.77 -7.93
CA TYR A 865 7.77 1.03 -7.78
C TYR A 865 7.61 -0.33 -7.10
N THR A 866 6.69 -0.48 -6.13
CA THR A 866 6.59 -1.67 -5.29
C THR A 866 5.42 -2.57 -5.64
N LEU A 867 4.44 -2.07 -6.40
CA LEU A 867 3.13 -2.70 -6.62
C LEU A 867 2.37 -2.98 -5.31
N LYS A 868 2.84 -2.45 -4.19
CA LYS A 868 2.13 -2.50 -2.92
C LYS A 868 1.21 -1.30 -2.83
N VAL A 869 -0.02 -1.55 -2.47
CA VAL A 869 -1.02 -0.52 -2.26
C VAL A 869 -1.49 -0.59 -0.82
N ASP A 870 -1.44 0.54 -0.17
CA ASP A 870 -1.98 0.76 1.15
C ASP A 870 -2.85 2.04 1.15
N GLU A 871 -3.39 2.40 2.30
CA GLU A 871 -4.18 3.62 2.46
C GLU A 871 -3.37 4.90 2.19
N LYS A 872 -2.05 4.87 2.35
CA LYS A 872 -1.17 6.02 2.10
C LYS A 872 -1.04 6.36 0.60
N SER A 873 -1.30 5.39 -0.26
CA SER A 873 -1.38 5.62 -1.71
C SER A 873 -2.61 6.47 -2.07
N ASP A 874 -3.76 6.25 -1.43
CA ASP A 874 -4.96 7.10 -1.59
C ASP A 874 -4.73 8.51 -1.03
N VAL A 875 -3.97 8.62 0.08
CA VAL A 875 -3.60 9.92 0.67
C VAL A 875 -2.78 10.76 -0.32
N TYR A 876 -1.80 10.15 -0.99
CA TYR A 876 -1.03 10.85 -2.03
C TYR A 876 -1.94 11.34 -3.15
N SER A 877 -2.77 10.46 -3.69
CA SER A 877 -3.72 10.80 -4.76
C SER A 877 -4.67 11.94 -4.33
N PHE A 878 -5.10 11.93 -3.08
CA PHE A 878 -5.92 13.01 -2.51
C PHE A 878 -5.13 14.33 -2.37
N GLY A 879 -3.86 14.27 -1.99
CA GLY A 879 -2.96 15.42 -1.98
C GLY A 879 -2.87 16.10 -3.36
N VAL A 880 -2.80 15.31 -4.43
CA VAL A 880 -2.85 15.84 -5.82
C VAL A 880 -4.19 16.55 -6.08
N VAL A 881 -5.31 16.01 -5.63
CA VAL A 881 -6.63 16.69 -5.74
C VAL A 881 -6.65 18.01 -4.97
N LEU A 882 -6.03 18.08 -3.79
CA LEU A 882 -5.91 19.34 -3.05
C LEU A 882 -5.07 20.38 -3.82
N LEU A 883 -3.99 19.95 -4.47
CA LEU A 883 -3.21 20.83 -5.35
C LEU A 883 -4.03 21.31 -6.55
N GLU A 884 -4.87 20.46 -7.16
CA GLU A 884 -5.80 20.89 -8.21
C GLU A 884 -6.76 21.97 -7.71
N LEU A 885 -7.31 21.81 -6.49
CA LEU A 885 -8.23 22.78 -5.88
C LEU A 885 -7.57 24.14 -5.61
N VAL A 886 -6.30 24.15 -5.19
CA VAL A 886 -5.54 25.38 -4.91
C VAL A 886 -5.11 26.06 -6.20
N THR A 887 -4.55 25.29 -7.15
CA THR A 887 -3.90 25.87 -8.34
C THR A 887 -4.84 26.02 -9.53
N GLY A 888 -5.98 25.33 -9.53
CA GLY A 888 -6.89 25.25 -10.68
C GLY A 888 -6.31 24.55 -11.90
N ARG A 889 -5.13 23.89 -11.77
CA ARG A 889 -4.40 23.22 -12.84
C ARG A 889 -4.61 21.72 -12.81
N LYS A 890 -4.49 21.09 -13.98
CA LYS A 890 -4.53 19.63 -14.11
C LYS A 890 -3.25 19.01 -13.56
N PRO A 891 -3.28 17.75 -13.08
CA PRO A 891 -2.13 17.10 -12.48
C PRO A 891 -0.94 16.90 -13.45
N VAL A 892 -1.21 16.83 -14.76
CA VAL A 892 -0.18 16.64 -15.80
C VAL A 892 -0.55 17.44 -17.07
N GLY A 893 0.46 17.74 -17.91
CA GLY A 893 0.28 18.29 -19.25
C GLY A 893 0.32 19.83 -19.35
N GLU A 894 0.47 20.57 -18.23
CA GLU A 894 0.49 22.04 -18.21
C GLU A 894 1.84 22.64 -17.80
N PHE A 895 2.84 21.85 -17.43
CA PHE A 895 4.04 22.32 -16.72
C PHE A 895 5.35 22.17 -17.50
N GLY A 896 5.31 21.68 -18.75
CA GLY A 896 6.48 21.34 -19.58
C GLY A 896 6.80 19.84 -19.57
N ASP A 897 7.90 19.47 -20.24
CA ASP A 897 8.25 18.08 -20.56
C ASP A 897 8.38 17.19 -19.30
N GLY A 898 7.38 16.34 -19.04
CA GLY A 898 7.40 15.32 -18.00
C GLY A 898 7.16 15.79 -16.56
N VAL A 899 6.95 17.09 -16.34
CA VAL A 899 6.70 17.67 -15.02
C VAL A 899 5.23 17.53 -14.65
N ASP A 900 4.95 16.95 -13.49
CA ASP A 900 3.61 16.89 -12.89
C ASP A 900 3.34 18.08 -11.96
N ILE A 901 2.11 18.18 -11.46
CA ILE A 901 1.69 19.27 -10.59
C ILE A 901 2.50 19.32 -9.29
N VAL A 902 2.89 18.17 -8.73
CA VAL A 902 3.64 18.07 -7.47
C VAL A 902 5.04 18.64 -7.65
N GLN A 903 5.75 18.19 -8.69
CA GLN A 903 7.09 18.68 -9.03
C GLN A 903 7.06 20.17 -9.38
N TRP A 904 6.05 20.62 -10.14
CA TRP A 904 5.90 22.02 -10.51
C TRP A 904 5.66 22.90 -9.28
N VAL A 905 4.77 22.50 -8.39
CA VAL A 905 4.47 23.23 -7.14
C VAL A 905 5.72 23.32 -6.26
N ARG A 906 6.42 22.21 -6.02
CA ARG A 906 7.68 22.20 -5.24
C ARG A 906 8.70 23.15 -5.81
N LYS A 907 8.88 23.17 -7.15
CA LYS A 907 9.81 24.08 -7.83
C LYS A 907 9.41 25.56 -7.73
N MET A 908 8.11 25.87 -7.78
CA MET A 908 7.62 27.26 -7.78
C MET A 908 7.58 27.87 -6.38
N THR A 909 7.38 27.06 -5.35
CA THR A 909 7.20 27.55 -3.99
C THR A 909 8.51 27.64 -3.20
N ASP A 910 9.56 26.94 -3.65
CA ASP A 910 10.92 26.98 -3.07
C ASP A 910 10.90 26.99 -1.52
N SER A 911 9.99 26.21 -0.95
CA SER A 911 9.70 26.10 0.49
C SER A 911 9.33 27.41 1.21
N ASN A 912 8.98 28.47 0.48
CA ASN A 912 8.75 29.80 1.05
C ASN A 912 7.25 30.16 1.04
N LYS A 913 6.72 30.70 2.15
CA LYS A 913 5.30 31.08 2.31
C LYS A 913 4.79 32.00 1.21
N GLU A 914 5.62 32.89 0.68
CA GLU A 914 5.29 33.76 -0.45
C GLU A 914 5.15 33.00 -1.77
N GLY A 915 5.74 31.81 -1.91
CA GLY A 915 5.66 30.96 -3.09
C GLY A 915 4.24 30.46 -3.38
N VAL A 916 3.40 30.27 -2.37
CA VAL A 916 1.99 29.82 -2.53
C VAL A 916 1.20 30.76 -3.42
N LEU A 917 1.41 32.07 -3.31
CA LEU A 917 0.77 33.07 -4.17
C LEU A 917 1.13 32.90 -5.67
N LYS A 918 2.30 32.33 -5.98
CA LYS A 918 2.73 32.10 -7.38
C LYS A 918 2.01 30.92 -8.03
N VAL A 919 1.47 30.00 -7.23
CA VAL A 919 0.80 28.79 -7.70
C VAL A 919 -0.72 28.85 -7.55
N LEU A 920 -1.25 29.86 -6.86
CA LEU A 920 -2.68 30.03 -6.63
C LEU A 920 -3.42 30.23 -7.97
N ASP A 921 -4.59 29.66 -8.09
CA ASP A 921 -5.47 29.80 -9.25
C ASP A 921 -5.79 31.29 -9.51
N PRO A 922 -5.36 31.87 -10.62
CA PRO A 922 -5.61 33.30 -10.93
C PRO A 922 -7.08 33.66 -11.14
N ARG A 923 -7.96 32.67 -11.25
CA ARG A 923 -9.42 32.86 -11.35
C ARG A 923 -10.06 33.20 -10.00
N LEU A 924 -9.35 32.97 -8.89
CA LEU A 924 -9.81 33.29 -7.54
C LEU A 924 -9.50 34.76 -7.20
N SER A 925 -10.51 35.63 -7.24
CA SER A 925 -10.34 37.12 -7.13
C SER A 925 -10.22 37.63 -5.67
N SER A 926 -10.69 36.89 -4.69
CA SER A 926 -10.58 37.25 -3.25
C SER A 926 -10.65 35.97 -2.43
N VAL A 927 -9.56 35.63 -1.76
CA VAL A 927 -9.47 34.42 -0.96
C VAL A 927 -8.93 34.71 0.44
N PRO A 928 -9.40 34.05 1.49
CA PRO A 928 -8.76 34.07 2.79
C PRO A 928 -7.40 33.38 2.70
N LEU A 929 -6.32 34.15 2.59
CA LEU A 929 -4.99 33.61 2.32
C LEU A 929 -4.56 32.56 3.36
N HIS A 930 -4.96 32.73 4.63
CA HIS A 930 -4.66 31.77 5.69
C HIS A 930 -5.31 30.40 5.46
N GLU A 931 -6.54 30.35 4.92
CA GLU A 931 -7.20 29.08 4.55
C GLU A 931 -6.53 28.41 3.35
N VAL A 932 -6.17 29.20 2.34
CA VAL A 932 -5.46 28.69 1.15
C VAL A 932 -4.12 28.08 1.56
N MET A 933 -3.36 28.79 2.40
CA MET A 933 -2.07 28.31 2.91
C MET A 933 -2.24 27.03 3.75
N HIS A 934 -3.33 26.96 4.50
CA HIS A 934 -3.64 25.77 5.30
C HIS A 934 -3.94 24.55 4.43
N VAL A 935 -4.84 24.68 3.45
CA VAL A 935 -5.14 23.59 2.49
C VAL A 935 -3.89 23.20 1.69
N PHE A 936 -3.12 24.20 1.27
CA PHE A 936 -1.86 23.95 0.58
C PHE A 936 -0.86 23.18 1.41
N TYR A 937 -0.69 23.53 2.69
CA TYR A 937 0.16 22.81 3.61
C TYR A 937 -0.27 21.34 3.76
N VAL A 938 -1.57 21.09 3.94
CA VAL A 938 -2.11 19.72 3.98
C VAL A 938 -1.83 18.97 2.66
N ALA A 939 -1.96 19.65 1.52
CA ALA A 939 -1.67 19.06 0.23
C ALA A 939 -0.20 18.60 0.13
N ILE A 940 0.74 19.42 0.57
CA ILE A 940 2.18 19.07 0.56
C ILE A 940 2.47 17.88 1.47
N LEU A 941 1.90 17.84 2.68
CA LEU A 941 2.03 16.68 3.58
C LEU A 941 1.49 15.38 2.94
N CYS A 942 0.38 15.48 2.20
CA CYS A 942 -0.20 14.32 1.54
C CYS A 942 0.64 13.80 0.37
N VAL A 943 1.37 14.68 -0.34
CA VAL A 943 2.19 14.29 -1.51
C VAL A 943 3.66 14.05 -1.17
N GLU A 944 3.98 13.76 0.10
CA GLU A 944 5.34 13.36 0.47
C GLU A 944 5.74 12.09 -0.26
N GLU A 945 7.02 12.00 -0.65
CA GLU A 945 7.54 10.87 -1.43
C GLU A 945 7.45 9.56 -0.65
N GLN A 946 7.75 9.64 0.64
CA GLN A 946 7.71 8.49 1.53
C GLN A 946 6.29 8.29 2.08
N ALA A 947 5.69 7.14 1.84
CA ALA A 947 4.33 6.83 2.28
C ALA A 947 4.14 7.00 3.81
N VAL A 948 5.15 6.67 4.60
CA VAL A 948 5.11 6.76 6.07
C VAL A 948 5.08 8.20 6.61
N GLU A 949 5.57 9.17 5.83
CA GLU A 949 5.57 10.59 6.19
C GLU A 949 4.24 11.28 5.91
N ARG A 950 3.40 10.67 5.10
CA ARG A 950 2.08 11.18 4.80
C ARG A 950 1.16 10.99 6.00
N PRO A 951 0.30 11.97 6.31
CA PRO A 951 -0.71 11.80 7.35
C PRO A 951 -1.68 10.66 7.02
N THR A 952 -2.40 10.17 8.01
CA THR A 952 -3.59 9.33 7.79
C THR A 952 -4.76 10.19 7.34
N MET A 953 -5.77 9.63 6.68
CA MET A 953 -6.96 10.41 6.31
C MET A 953 -7.71 10.99 7.51
N ARG A 954 -7.59 10.38 8.71
CA ARG A 954 -8.14 10.94 9.95
C ARG A 954 -7.42 12.23 10.36
N GLU A 955 -6.09 12.23 10.29
CA GLU A 955 -5.28 13.44 10.53
C GLU A 955 -5.53 14.50 9.47
N VAL A 956 -5.66 14.12 8.19
CA VAL A 956 -6.02 15.05 7.10
C VAL A 956 -7.35 15.75 7.40
N VAL A 957 -8.38 15.02 7.80
CA VAL A 957 -9.70 15.59 8.17
C VAL A 957 -9.54 16.51 9.38
N GLN A 958 -8.82 16.08 10.40
CA GLN A 958 -8.59 16.88 11.60
C GLN A 958 -7.89 18.20 11.25
N ILE A 959 -6.76 18.14 10.55
CA ILE A 959 -6.00 19.35 10.16
C ILE A 959 -6.87 20.26 9.28
N LEU A 960 -7.57 19.74 8.27
CA LEU A 960 -8.43 20.55 7.40
C LEU A 960 -9.57 21.24 8.16
N THR A 961 -10.07 20.66 9.26
CA THR A 961 -11.19 21.23 10.03
C THR A 961 -10.76 22.15 11.17
N GLU A 962 -9.52 22.09 11.60
CA GLU A 962 -8.92 22.93 12.66
C GLU A 962 -8.26 24.18 12.05
N LEU A 963 -9.07 25.11 11.49
CA LEU A 963 -8.54 26.37 10.98
C LEU A 963 -7.87 27.19 12.08
N PRO A 964 -6.65 27.71 11.88
CA PRO A 964 -6.06 28.69 12.80
C PRO A 964 -6.96 29.90 12.94
N LYS A 965 -7.37 30.26 14.17
CA LYS A 965 -8.15 31.47 14.41
C LYS A 965 -7.36 32.67 13.92
N SER A 966 -7.98 33.47 13.04
CA SER A 966 -7.44 34.76 12.59
C SER A 966 -7.15 35.66 13.80
N PRO A 967 -6.01 36.41 13.83
CA PRO A 967 -5.66 37.33 14.93
C PRO A 967 -6.66 38.49 15.15
N ASP A 968 -7.60 38.72 14.21
CA ASP A 968 -8.43 39.96 14.17
C ASP A 968 -9.86 39.79 14.69
N SER A 969 -10.20 38.79 15.49
CA SER A 969 -11.52 38.69 16.10
C SER A 969 -11.52 38.99 17.59
N LYS A 970 -11.03 40.19 17.99
CA LYS A 970 -11.35 40.81 19.28
C LYS A 970 -12.05 42.15 19.02
N GLN A 971 -13.34 42.10 18.74
CA GLN A 971 -14.23 43.25 18.99
C GLN A 971 -15.69 42.76 19.06
N GLY A 972 -16.29 42.97 20.21
CA GLY A 972 -17.74 43.20 20.35
C GLY A 972 -18.53 42.11 21.05
N ASP A 973 -18.49 42.02 22.37
CA ASP A 973 -19.78 42.15 23.12
C ASP A 973 -19.44 42.56 24.58
N SER A 974 -19.77 43.81 24.87
CA SER A 974 -19.72 44.38 26.22
C SER A 974 -21.11 44.79 26.64
N THR A 975 -21.74 44.08 27.53
CA THR A 975 -22.85 44.57 28.34
C THR A 975 -22.29 45.17 29.62
N ILE A 976 -22.73 46.37 29.79
CA ILE A 976 -22.46 47.41 30.81
C ILE A 976 -22.76 46.89 32.23
N THR A 977 -21.84 47.21 33.20
CA THR A 977 -22.23 47.75 34.52
C THR A 977 -21.16 48.68 35.02
N GLU A 978 -21.60 49.88 35.42
CA GLU A 978 -20.85 51.01 35.95
C GLU A 978 -20.27 50.75 37.34
N SER A 979 -19.10 51.27 37.67
CA SER A 979 -18.92 52.22 38.78
C SER A 979 -17.47 52.74 38.85
N SER A 980 -17.35 54.03 38.55
CA SER A 980 -16.74 55.18 39.25
C SER A 980 -15.29 55.22 39.76
N LEU A 981 -14.67 56.31 39.30
CA LEU A 981 -13.68 57.21 39.95
C LEU A 981 -12.20 56.71 40.09
N SER A 982 -11.20 57.44 39.72
CA SER A 982 -10.83 58.87 39.50
C SER A 982 -9.30 58.98 39.26
N THR A 983 -8.93 59.87 38.34
CA THR A 983 -7.75 60.85 38.42
C THR A 983 -6.33 60.26 38.63
N SER A 984 -5.30 60.62 37.90
CA SER A 984 -4.88 61.89 37.24
C SER A 984 -3.46 61.73 36.66
N ASN A 985 -3.21 62.41 35.54
CA ASN A 985 -1.99 63.20 35.16
C ASN A 985 -0.61 62.58 35.34
N ALA A 986 0.35 62.73 34.48
CA ALA A 986 0.70 63.59 33.35
C ALA A 986 2.19 63.35 33.00
N LEU A 987 2.53 63.54 31.70
CA LEU A 987 3.73 64.18 31.15
C LEU A 987 5.16 63.77 31.61
N GLU A 988 5.99 63.34 30.70
CA GLU A 988 7.08 64.05 30.04
C GLU A 988 8.24 63.12 29.68
N SER A 989 8.63 63.17 28.45
CA SER A 989 9.98 62.82 27.97
C SER A 989 10.93 64.02 28.26
N PRO A 990 12.25 63.99 28.17
CA PRO A 990 13.09 63.31 27.22
C PRO A 990 14.54 62.93 27.67
N THR A 991 15.30 62.38 26.70
CA THR A 991 16.75 62.46 26.42
C THR A 991 17.76 61.54 27.12
N ALA A 992 18.34 60.68 26.23
CA ALA A 992 19.78 60.43 25.94
C ALA A 992 20.75 60.05 27.05
N SER A 993 21.37 58.88 26.94
CA SER A 993 22.77 58.65 26.55
C SER A 993 23.31 57.30 27.07
N SER A 994 23.77 56.52 26.09
CA SER A 994 24.91 55.56 26.05
C SER A 994 25.40 54.84 27.31
N LYS A 995 25.44 53.50 27.27
CA LYS A 995 26.65 52.64 27.22
C LYS A 995 26.36 51.16 27.34
N ASP A 996 27.05 50.46 26.47
CA ASP A 996 27.31 49.02 26.36
C ASP A 996 27.12 48.15 27.59
N HIS A 997 26.38 47.05 27.42
CA HIS A 997 26.82 45.67 27.76
C HIS A 997 26.05 44.62 26.96
N GLN A 998 26.77 43.78 26.25
CA GLN A 998 26.37 42.64 25.47
C GLN A 998 25.75 41.56 26.38
N HIS A 999 24.57 41.10 26.03
CA HIS A 999 24.05 39.73 26.26
C HIS A 999 23.39 39.24 25.00
N PRO A 1000 23.56 37.96 24.62
CA PRO A 1000 23.14 37.43 23.31
C PRO A 1000 21.63 37.27 23.26
N PRO A 1001 21.02 37.39 22.07
CA PRO A 1001 19.57 37.26 21.90
C PRO A 1001 19.14 35.81 22.02
N GLN A 1002 18.06 35.59 22.75
CA GLN A 1002 17.29 34.34 22.73
C GLN A 1002 16.73 34.08 21.33
N SER A 1003 16.96 32.89 20.84
CA SER A 1003 16.43 32.40 19.55
C SER A 1003 14.88 32.33 19.60
N PRO A 1004 14.18 32.69 18.54
CA PRO A 1004 12.77 32.40 18.38
C PRO A 1004 12.54 30.88 18.24
N PRO A 1005 11.31 30.34 18.52
CA PRO A 1005 11.00 28.93 18.37
C PRO A 1005 11.15 28.48 16.92
N PRO A 1006 11.50 27.21 16.68
CA PRO A 1006 11.79 26.71 15.33
C PRO A 1006 10.56 26.81 14.45
N ASP A 1007 10.73 27.42 13.29
CA ASP A 1007 9.75 27.42 12.19
C ASP A 1007 9.41 26.00 11.76
N LEU A 1008 8.13 25.68 11.75
CA LEU A 1008 7.52 24.41 11.28
C LEU A 1008 7.65 24.17 9.75
N LEU A 1009 8.57 24.85 9.08
CA LEU A 1009 8.77 24.78 7.62
C LEU A 1009 10.17 24.32 7.20
N SER A 1010 10.95 23.72 8.08
CA SER A 1010 12.25 23.14 7.73
C SER A 1010 12.31 21.70 8.26
N ILE A 1011 11.55 20.82 7.62
CA ILE A 1011 11.82 19.38 7.56
C ILE A 1011 11.55 18.90 6.14
#